data_77e8ad2a5cfe99985b43603545292e3e
#
_entry.id   77e8ad2a5cfe99985b43603545292e3e
#
_cell.length_a   1.000
_cell.length_b   1.000
_cell.length_c   1.000
_cell.angle_alpha   90.00
_cell.angle_beta   90.00
_cell.angle_gamma   90.00
#
_symmetry.space_group_name_H-M   'P 1'
#
loop_
_entity.id
_entity.type
_entity.pdbx_description
1 polymer ?
#
loop_
_entity_poly.entity_id
_entity_poly.type
_entity_poly.pdbx_seq_one_letter_code
_entity_poly.pdbx_strand_id
1 'polypeptide(L)'
;MAWSQANRPFRLTTPLGTDVLLLTEWSGEEHVSSGFRFTVTAFSERGDISAKDLLLKKVSLALRLPDGTDRTIHGVVSHLARGGTAPMGFVGYQLEIVPPHWVLDLDEGFEIFQNLSARDICDKLLTGTPHDWKLTRTLSPRPYCFRYRESRWNCIARLLEQEGIFFRYDHRNGEAMLVLGDSVASAQPAWGVTTLEYNEHDIHLPRLTRLRVESRPYVSQTRVRTASEFLYLKNVGDVTVASGDFKPPADVKAYRYEQQMTAHRTGIAHGGGETPGDAAKLPDDTKAYSRLRQERAESTAVRYLGESRYVGLEAGAKTEVTKHPNSAMDAKLIVLSVAHSGSNGSYDAGDRAEAGYSNRFEAIPAGTSYRPPRVTPWPHVGGSHVGVVVGPPGEEIYPDKHGRVQVVFKWDQDDNRTLEYSCWIRVAQSFAGPQYGMVFLPRIGHEVLVEFLDGNPDNPVIVGSLYNGTNLPPWPLPENKTQSGVRTKSTLKGGADNHNELRFEDKIGKEQIWVQAEKDLDTLVKNDETRIVKHDRTTTIHNHETKTVKKGNETHMIEKGWQHITVKDNERTLHVEKDHTVTVNGNETVTVAMDRKVTVLQNQIHTITKNNTVKIDGEQKSTITEDDSTTVSQGNSKLEVKKGNIDVKAAMGNITVKADMGSITLQAMQKIELKVGANSIVIDQTGVTIKGIMVKVEGTAMVQIKAPMTQVNGDAMVMIKGGITMIN
;
A
#
# COMPACT_ATOMS: atom_id res chain seq x y z
N MET A 1 3.30 -52.19 -34.12
CA MET A 1 4.25 -51.07 -34.32
C MET A 1 4.14 -50.20 -33.08
N ALA A 2 5.24 -49.72 -32.55
CA ALA A 2 5.19 -48.77 -31.46
C ALA A 2 4.65 -47.42 -31.99
N TRP A 3 3.74 -46.83 -31.29
CA TRP A 3 3.20 -45.51 -31.60
C TRP A 3 4.28 -44.46 -31.39
N SER A 4 4.44 -43.52 -32.35
CA SER A 4 5.47 -42.49 -32.28
C SER A 4 4.99 -41.15 -32.83
N GLN A 5 5.45 -40.09 -32.24
CA GLN A 5 5.25 -38.71 -32.72
C GLN A 5 6.47 -38.15 -33.46
N ALA A 6 7.51 -38.95 -33.71
CA ALA A 6 8.77 -38.49 -34.33
C ALA A 6 8.58 -37.78 -35.68
N ASN A 7 7.63 -38.26 -36.50
CA ASN A 7 7.30 -37.67 -37.79
C ASN A 7 6.12 -36.71 -37.79
N ARG A 8 5.55 -36.41 -36.60
CA ARG A 8 4.43 -35.48 -36.47
C ARG A 8 4.91 -34.03 -36.43
N PRO A 9 4.12 -33.10 -36.95
CA PRO A 9 4.48 -31.68 -36.93
C PRO A 9 4.50 -31.10 -35.50
N PHE A 10 3.74 -31.69 -34.56
CA PHE A 10 3.71 -31.27 -33.19
C PHE A 10 4.11 -32.41 -32.27
N ARG A 11 5.06 -32.16 -31.37
CA ARG A 11 5.63 -33.18 -30.49
C ARG A 11 5.70 -32.69 -29.06
N LEU A 12 5.28 -33.53 -28.13
CA LEU A 12 5.35 -33.29 -26.69
C LEU A 12 6.50 -34.10 -26.11
N THR A 13 7.40 -33.41 -25.40
CA THR A 13 8.47 -34.05 -24.64
C THR A 13 8.19 -33.87 -23.15
N THR A 14 8.26 -34.98 -22.41
CA THR A 14 8.01 -35.00 -20.96
C THR A 14 9.07 -35.82 -20.25
N PRO A 15 9.21 -35.73 -18.92
CA PRO A 15 10.11 -36.57 -18.14
C PRO A 15 9.76 -38.07 -18.13
N LEU A 16 8.57 -38.44 -18.60
CA LEU A 16 8.14 -39.84 -18.67
C LEU A 16 8.87 -40.64 -19.74
N GLY A 17 9.55 -39.96 -20.65
CA GLY A 17 10.25 -40.57 -21.78
C GLY A 17 9.58 -40.32 -23.12
N THR A 18 10.26 -40.77 -24.19
CA THR A 18 9.82 -40.56 -25.56
C THR A 18 8.54 -41.37 -25.82
N ASP A 19 7.58 -40.71 -26.48
CA ASP A 19 6.32 -41.30 -26.96
C ASP A 19 5.41 -41.91 -25.86
N VAL A 20 5.68 -41.68 -24.57
CA VAL A 20 4.77 -42.10 -23.48
C VAL A 20 3.47 -41.32 -23.53
N LEU A 21 3.53 -40.04 -23.86
CA LEU A 21 2.38 -39.16 -24.14
C LEU A 21 2.41 -38.76 -25.63
N LEU A 22 1.45 -39.22 -26.39
CA LEU A 22 1.29 -38.96 -27.80
C LEU A 22 0.38 -37.74 -28.00
N LEU A 23 0.96 -36.63 -28.45
CA LEU A 23 0.21 -35.39 -28.64
C LEU A 23 -0.85 -35.55 -29.75
N THR A 24 -2.10 -35.25 -29.43
CA THR A 24 -3.21 -35.26 -30.41
C THR A 24 -3.60 -33.85 -30.81
N GLU A 25 -3.89 -33.02 -29.81
CA GLU A 25 -4.37 -31.67 -30.01
C GLU A 25 -3.72 -30.75 -29.01
N TRP A 26 -3.61 -29.50 -29.38
CA TRP A 26 -3.16 -28.45 -28.46
C TRP A 26 -3.73 -27.10 -28.85
N SER A 27 -3.90 -26.26 -27.89
CA SER A 27 -4.21 -24.84 -28.07
C SER A 27 -3.47 -24.04 -27.03
N GLY A 28 -3.27 -22.76 -27.27
CA GLY A 28 -2.63 -21.94 -26.29
C GLY A 28 -2.51 -20.50 -26.73
N GLU A 29 -2.12 -19.67 -25.79
CA GLU A 29 -1.93 -18.26 -25.98
C GLU A 29 -0.59 -17.81 -25.43
N GLU A 30 0.04 -16.91 -26.14
CA GLU A 30 1.24 -16.20 -25.74
C GLU A 30 0.96 -14.71 -25.76
N HIS A 31 1.40 -14.00 -24.72
CA HIS A 31 1.21 -12.57 -24.60
C HIS A 31 2.49 -11.89 -24.10
N VAL A 32 2.77 -10.74 -24.66
CA VAL A 32 3.72 -9.81 -24.05
C VAL A 32 3.11 -9.30 -22.74
N SER A 33 3.85 -9.39 -21.65
CA SER A 33 3.46 -8.97 -20.30
C SER A 33 2.35 -9.76 -19.60
N SER A 34 1.98 -10.93 -20.16
CA SER A 34 1.05 -11.86 -19.48
C SER A 34 1.53 -13.31 -19.50
N GLY A 35 2.62 -13.60 -20.21
CA GLY A 35 3.17 -14.95 -20.32
C GLY A 35 2.47 -15.80 -21.35
N PHE A 36 2.51 -17.11 -21.15
CA PHE A 36 1.88 -18.07 -22.04
C PHE A 36 1.15 -19.17 -21.27
N ARG A 37 0.17 -19.78 -21.93
CA ARG A 37 -0.56 -20.93 -21.42
C ARG A 37 -0.94 -21.83 -22.59
N PHE A 38 -0.51 -23.08 -22.55
CA PHE A 38 -0.84 -24.08 -23.57
C PHE A 38 -1.55 -25.26 -22.93
N THR A 39 -2.69 -25.62 -23.50
CA THR A 39 -3.43 -26.82 -23.14
C THR A 39 -3.12 -27.87 -24.19
N VAL A 40 -2.67 -29.02 -23.75
CA VAL A 40 -2.23 -30.12 -24.58
C VAL A 40 -3.04 -31.35 -24.27
N THR A 41 -3.65 -31.96 -25.27
CA THR A 41 -4.31 -33.26 -25.16
C THR A 41 -3.40 -34.31 -25.72
N ALA A 42 -3.18 -35.38 -24.99
CA ALA A 42 -2.31 -36.48 -25.39
C ALA A 42 -2.91 -37.83 -24.99
N PHE A 43 -2.57 -38.86 -25.76
CA PHE A 43 -2.93 -40.24 -25.49
C PHE A 43 -1.73 -41.02 -24.94
N SER A 44 -1.99 -41.99 -24.06
CA SER A 44 -0.98 -42.91 -23.58
C SER A 44 -1.53 -44.32 -23.44
N GLU A 45 -0.67 -45.30 -23.69
CA GLU A 45 -0.94 -46.70 -23.36
C GLU A 45 -0.94 -46.90 -21.82
N ARG A 46 -0.27 -45.99 -21.08
CA ARG A 46 -0.17 -46.03 -19.64
C ARG A 46 -1.36 -45.31 -19.02
N GLY A 47 -2.10 -46.04 -18.17
CA GLY A 47 -3.19 -45.49 -17.40
C GLY A 47 -2.82 -45.08 -15.94
N ASP A 48 -1.53 -45.23 -15.56
CA ASP A 48 -1.02 -45.00 -14.21
C ASP A 48 -0.29 -43.68 -14.03
N ILE A 49 -0.22 -42.84 -15.06
CA ILE A 49 0.46 -41.55 -14.99
C ILE A 49 -0.23 -40.65 -13.94
N SER A 50 0.51 -40.26 -12.93
CA SER A 50 0.01 -39.52 -11.77
C SER A 50 0.46 -38.05 -11.78
N ALA A 51 -0.15 -37.26 -10.92
CA ALA A 51 0.21 -35.87 -10.74
C ALA A 51 1.70 -35.67 -10.35
N LYS A 52 2.26 -36.57 -9.55
CA LYS A 52 3.67 -36.53 -9.11
C LYS A 52 4.66 -36.68 -10.26
N ASP A 53 4.24 -37.33 -11.32
CA ASP A 53 5.11 -37.60 -12.48
C ASP A 53 5.28 -36.37 -13.37
N LEU A 54 4.29 -35.47 -13.38
CA LEU A 54 4.23 -34.37 -14.34
C LEU A 54 4.09 -32.99 -13.73
N LEU A 55 3.36 -32.80 -12.61
CA LEU A 55 3.17 -31.47 -12.06
C LEU A 55 4.49 -30.80 -11.69
N LEU A 56 4.64 -29.55 -12.09
CA LEU A 56 5.83 -28.72 -11.94
C LEU A 56 7.09 -29.29 -12.64
N LYS A 57 6.93 -30.31 -13.45
CA LYS A 57 8.04 -30.85 -14.28
C LYS A 57 8.17 -30.07 -15.57
N LYS A 58 9.43 -29.92 -16.02
CA LYS A 58 9.75 -29.32 -17.32
C LYS A 58 9.22 -30.18 -18.44
N VAL A 59 8.55 -29.55 -19.39
CA VAL A 59 8.04 -30.16 -20.62
C VAL A 59 8.29 -29.24 -21.78
N SER A 60 8.26 -29.80 -22.99
CA SER A 60 8.48 -29.04 -24.23
C SER A 60 7.46 -29.41 -25.28
N LEU A 61 6.91 -28.42 -25.95
CA LEU A 61 6.06 -28.55 -27.11
C LEU A 61 6.85 -28.08 -28.35
N ALA A 62 7.21 -29.00 -29.22
CA ALA A 62 7.93 -28.70 -30.45
C ALA A 62 6.96 -28.58 -31.63
N LEU A 63 7.09 -27.50 -32.39
CA LEU A 63 6.29 -27.15 -33.57
C LEU A 63 7.20 -27.12 -34.79
N ARG A 64 6.98 -28.00 -35.75
CA ARG A 64 7.78 -28.11 -36.98
C ARG A 64 7.56 -26.90 -37.88
N LEU A 65 8.63 -26.20 -38.22
CA LEU A 65 8.64 -25.11 -39.20
C LEU A 65 8.68 -25.64 -40.63
N PRO A 66 8.30 -24.83 -41.62
CA PRO A 66 8.35 -25.26 -43.05
C PRO A 66 9.73 -25.62 -43.52
N ASP A 67 10.79 -25.08 -42.93
CA ASP A 67 12.19 -25.39 -43.28
C ASP A 67 12.70 -26.69 -42.63
N GLY A 68 11.85 -27.38 -41.86
CA GLY A 68 12.19 -28.64 -41.19
C GLY A 68 12.83 -28.44 -39.81
N THR A 69 13.13 -27.22 -39.37
CA THR A 69 13.57 -26.93 -38.01
C THR A 69 12.38 -26.90 -37.05
N ASP A 70 12.65 -26.84 -35.76
CA ASP A 70 11.60 -26.82 -34.75
C ASP A 70 11.61 -25.50 -33.99
N ARG A 71 10.44 -24.88 -33.83
CA ARG A 71 10.16 -23.95 -32.78
C ARG A 71 9.77 -24.76 -31.56
N THR A 72 10.46 -24.56 -30.43
CA THR A 72 10.16 -25.30 -29.21
C THR A 72 9.69 -24.34 -28.13
N ILE A 73 8.57 -24.67 -27.50
CA ILE A 73 8.03 -23.96 -26.33
C ILE A 73 8.40 -24.79 -25.11
N HIS A 74 9.14 -24.18 -24.18
CA HIS A 74 9.53 -24.80 -22.92
C HIS A 74 8.67 -24.26 -21.80
N GLY A 75 8.21 -25.13 -20.89
CA GLY A 75 7.41 -24.73 -19.76
C GLY A 75 7.38 -25.78 -18.66
N VAL A 76 6.50 -25.57 -17.70
CA VAL A 76 6.20 -26.52 -16.63
C VAL A 76 4.71 -26.88 -16.67
N VAL A 77 4.37 -28.06 -16.18
CA VAL A 77 2.97 -28.49 -16.09
C VAL A 77 2.33 -27.91 -14.84
N SER A 78 1.33 -27.07 -15.01
CA SER A 78 0.53 -26.49 -13.90
C SER A 78 -0.68 -27.35 -13.54
N HIS A 79 -1.23 -28.07 -14.52
CA HIS A 79 -2.43 -28.87 -14.35
C HIS A 79 -2.32 -30.18 -15.16
N LEU A 80 -2.78 -31.26 -14.57
CA LEU A 80 -2.92 -32.57 -15.22
C LEU A 80 -4.34 -33.09 -14.97
N ALA A 81 -5.04 -33.37 -16.05
CA ALA A 81 -6.30 -34.10 -16.00
C ALA A 81 -6.15 -35.45 -16.72
N ARG A 82 -6.76 -36.48 -16.17
CA ARG A 82 -6.85 -37.80 -16.77
C ARG A 82 -8.29 -38.00 -17.25
N GLY A 83 -8.44 -38.28 -18.52
CA GLY A 83 -9.72 -38.59 -19.16
C GLY A 83 -10.10 -40.07 -19.05
N GLY A 84 -11.17 -40.42 -19.69
CA GLY A 84 -11.58 -41.81 -19.85
C GLY A 84 -10.76 -42.56 -20.88
N THR A 85 -11.19 -43.80 -21.20
CA THR A 85 -10.60 -44.62 -22.24
C THR A 85 -10.85 -43.96 -23.63
N ALA A 86 -9.79 -43.71 -24.35
CA ALA A 86 -9.81 -43.22 -25.72
C ALA A 86 -9.82 -44.40 -26.70
N PRO A 87 -10.01 -44.16 -28.02
CA PRO A 87 -9.94 -45.23 -29.03
C PRO A 87 -8.68 -46.09 -28.88
N MET A 88 -8.78 -47.34 -29.21
CA MET A 88 -7.68 -48.32 -29.19
C MET A 88 -7.11 -48.66 -27.82
N GLY A 89 -7.88 -48.37 -26.73
CA GLY A 89 -7.44 -48.68 -25.38
C GLY A 89 -6.51 -47.64 -24.74
N PHE A 90 -6.24 -46.53 -25.43
CA PHE A 90 -5.51 -45.40 -24.84
C PHE A 90 -6.24 -44.77 -23.70
N VAL A 91 -5.49 -44.13 -22.82
CA VAL A 91 -6.02 -43.20 -21.79
C VAL A 91 -5.68 -41.80 -22.26
N GLY A 92 -6.69 -40.93 -22.23
CA GLY A 92 -6.53 -39.51 -22.54
C GLY A 92 -5.96 -38.74 -21.35
N TYR A 93 -5.03 -37.87 -21.62
CA TYR A 93 -4.46 -36.94 -20.66
C TYR A 93 -4.54 -35.53 -21.21
N GLN A 94 -4.84 -34.59 -20.36
CA GLN A 94 -4.76 -33.16 -20.66
C GLN A 94 -3.78 -32.48 -19.70
N LEU A 95 -2.85 -31.75 -20.28
CA LEU A 95 -1.84 -31.01 -19.56
C LEU A 95 -1.99 -29.52 -19.84
N GLU A 96 -1.75 -28.71 -18.83
CA GLU A 96 -1.56 -27.28 -19.01
C GLU A 96 -0.08 -26.95 -18.81
N ILE A 97 0.51 -26.30 -19.81
CA ILE A 97 1.92 -25.89 -19.85
C ILE A 97 1.97 -24.39 -19.65
N VAL A 98 2.70 -23.94 -18.61
CA VAL A 98 2.85 -22.55 -18.24
C VAL A 98 4.32 -22.18 -18.08
N PRO A 99 4.66 -20.86 -18.03
CA PRO A 99 6.04 -20.45 -17.77
C PRO A 99 6.53 -20.92 -16.39
N PRO A 100 7.84 -21.12 -16.22
CA PRO A 100 8.42 -21.53 -14.94
C PRO A 100 8.14 -20.58 -13.78
N HIS A 101 8.01 -19.27 -14.05
CA HIS A 101 7.69 -18.27 -13.02
C HIS A 101 6.28 -18.43 -12.42
N TRP A 102 5.41 -19.22 -13.04
CA TRP A 102 4.06 -19.47 -12.54
C TRP A 102 4.05 -19.95 -11.08
N VAL A 103 5.08 -20.66 -10.66
CA VAL A 103 5.22 -21.10 -9.25
C VAL A 103 5.34 -19.93 -8.27
N LEU A 104 5.75 -18.74 -8.74
CA LEU A 104 5.85 -17.54 -7.91
C LEU A 104 4.48 -16.97 -7.51
N ASP A 105 3.42 -17.36 -8.19
CA ASP A 105 2.05 -17.03 -7.81
C ASP A 105 1.53 -17.87 -6.64
N LEU A 106 2.20 -18.99 -6.33
CA LEU A 106 1.84 -19.86 -5.22
C LEU A 106 2.41 -19.40 -3.88
N ASP A 107 3.34 -18.45 -3.91
CA ASP A 107 4.02 -17.93 -2.71
C ASP A 107 3.44 -16.55 -2.36
N GLU A 108 2.39 -16.53 -1.57
CA GLU A 108 1.80 -15.31 -1.03
C GLU A 108 2.44 -14.97 0.32
N GLY A 109 2.76 -13.69 0.55
CA GLY A 109 3.39 -13.29 1.81
C GLY A 109 3.58 -11.80 1.98
N PHE A 110 4.48 -11.49 2.90
CA PHE A 110 4.86 -10.14 3.29
C PHE A 110 6.37 -10.01 3.21
N GLU A 111 6.85 -8.94 2.64
CA GLU A 111 8.28 -8.64 2.56
C GLU A 111 8.50 -7.13 2.42
N ILE A 112 9.54 -6.61 3.04
CA ILE A 112 9.88 -5.20 2.99
C ILE A 112 11.20 -5.03 2.26
N PHE A 113 11.17 -4.27 1.18
CA PHE A 113 12.35 -3.89 0.43
C PHE A 113 12.69 -2.44 0.69
N GLN A 114 13.96 -2.16 0.97
CA GLN A 114 14.42 -0.82 1.29
C GLN A 114 15.59 -0.43 0.40
N ASN A 115 15.57 0.81 -0.10
CA ASN A 115 16.63 1.39 -0.91
C ASN A 115 17.03 0.55 -2.14
N LEU A 116 16.08 -0.18 -2.70
CA LEU A 116 16.26 -1.01 -3.87
C LEU A 116 15.50 -0.45 -5.06
N SER A 117 16.08 -0.56 -6.24
CA SER A 117 15.34 -0.28 -7.48
C SER A 117 14.31 -1.39 -7.75
N ALA A 118 13.35 -1.11 -8.62
CA ALA A 118 12.39 -2.13 -9.04
C ALA A 118 13.11 -3.34 -9.67
N ARG A 119 14.23 -3.15 -10.36
CA ARG A 119 15.06 -4.23 -10.89
C ARG A 119 15.63 -5.08 -9.76
N ASP A 120 16.29 -4.47 -8.78
CA ASP A 120 16.92 -5.21 -7.67
C ASP A 120 15.89 -6.01 -6.87
N ILE A 121 14.68 -5.46 -6.69
CA ILE A 121 13.56 -6.17 -6.04
C ILE A 121 13.12 -7.36 -6.89
N CYS A 122 12.93 -7.15 -8.20
CA CYS A 122 12.55 -8.23 -9.11
C CYS A 122 13.64 -9.32 -9.15
N ASP A 123 14.92 -8.98 -9.17
CA ASP A 123 16.03 -9.95 -9.17
C ASP A 123 15.99 -10.83 -7.89
N LYS A 124 15.70 -10.23 -6.74
CA LYS A 124 15.51 -10.99 -5.48
C LYS A 124 14.32 -11.96 -5.58
N LEU A 125 13.18 -11.47 -6.07
CA LEU A 125 11.95 -12.26 -6.18
C LEU A 125 12.02 -13.33 -7.28
N LEU A 126 12.79 -13.11 -8.34
CA LEU A 126 13.02 -14.04 -9.46
C LEU A 126 14.13 -15.06 -9.19
N THR A 127 14.68 -15.11 -7.97
CA THR A 127 15.72 -16.08 -7.63
C THR A 127 15.31 -17.49 -8.03
N GLY A 128 16.16 -18.17 -8.82
CA GLY A 128 15.88 -19.50 -9.37
C GLY A 128 15.05 -19.51 -10.66
N THR A 129 14.58 -18.37 -11.15
CA THR A 129 13.90 -18.23 -12.43
C THR A 129 14.86 -17.65 -13.47
N PRO A 130 15.10 -18.33 -14.61
CA PRO A 130 15.94 -17.81 -15.69
C PRO A 130 15.37 -16.51 -16.24
N HIS A 131 16.15 -15.42 -16.18
CA HIS A 131 15.71 -14.12 -16.69
C HIS A 131 16.87 -13.28 -17.23
N ASP A 132 16.55 -12.34 -18.12
CA ASP A 132 17.52 -11.45 -18.76
C ASP A 132 16.92 -10.04 -18.91
N TRP A 133 17.68 -9.01 -18.52
CA TRP A 133 17.27 -7.63 -18.59
C TRP A 133 17.78 -6.93 -19.86
N LYS A 134 16.87 -6.30 -20.59
CA LYS A 134 17.13 -5.47 -21.76
C LYS A 134 16.62 -4.05 -21.55
N LEU A 135 17.16 -3.38 -20.52
CA LEU A 135 16.78 -2.01 -20.19
C LEU A 135 17.67 -0.98 -20.88
N THR A 136 17.05 0.10 -21.34
CA THR A 136 17.73 1.26 -21.92
C THR A 136 18.00 2.37 -20.92
N ARG A 137 17.44 2.26 -19.71
CA ARG A 137 17.57 3.23 -18.64
C ARG A 137 17.88 2.59 -17.30
N THR A 138 18.45 3.38 -16.38
CA THR A 138 18.64 2.99 -15.00
C THR A 138 17.38 3.31 -14.20
N LEU A 139 16.98 2.42 -13.30
CA LEU A 139 15.85 2.60 -12.41
C LEU A 139 16.30 3.20 -11.08
N SER A 140 15.57 4.20 -10.59
CA SER A 140 15.85 4.82 -9.30
C SER A 140 15.50 3.90 -8.13
N PRO A 141 16.31 3.88 -7.07
CA PRO A 141 15.98 3.16 -5.84
C PRO A 141 14.72 3.73 -5.20
N ARG A 142 13.98 2.88 -4.51
CA ARG A 142 12.79 3.23 -3.73
C ARG A 142 13.15 3.19 -2.26
N PRO A 143 12.71 4.16 -1.43
CA PRO A 143 12.89 4.11 0.02
C PRO A 143 12.28 2.85 0.61
N TYR A 144 11.04 2.56 0.22
CA TYR A 144 10.31 1.35 0.58
C TYR A 144 9.60 0.76 -0.63
N CYS A 145 9.41 -0.54 -0.58
CA CYS A 145 8.47 -1.28 -1.39
C CYS A 145 7.99 -2.47 -0.57
N PHE A 146 6.71 -2.57 -0.35
CA PHE A 146 6.13 -3.66 0.42
C PHE A 146 5.50 -4.68 -0.52
N ARG A 147 5.89 -5.93 -0.39
CA ARG A 147 5.09 -7.06 -0.81
C ARG A 147 4.09 -7.33 0.32
N TYR A 148 2.83 -7.01 0.09
CA TYR A 148 1.80 -7.06 1.11
C TYR A 148 0.63 -7.92 0.67
N ARG A 149 0.48 -9.12 1.25
CA ARG A 149 -0.57 -10.10 0.91
C ARG A 149 -0.70 -10.28 -0.60
N GLU A 150 0.40 -10.43 -1.25
CA GLU A 150 0.45 -10.66 -2.69
C GLU A 150 1.47 -11.75 -3.01
N SER A 151 1.29 -12.42 -4.15
CA SER A 151 2.26 -13.38 -4.63
C SER A 151 3.56 -12.68 -5.04
N ARG A 152 4.67 -13.42 -5.11
CA ARG A 152 5.92 -12.88 -5.67
C ARG A 152 5.70 -12.36 -7.08
N TRP A 153 4.96 -13.12 -7.89
CA TRP A 153 4.70 -12.72 -9.27
C TRP A 153 3.85 -11.45 -9.34
N ASN A 154 2.82 -11.31 -8.51
CA ASN A 154 2.02 -10.09 -8.48
C ASN A 154 2.88 -8.87 -8.14
N CYS A 155 3.77 -8.99 -7.16
CA CYS A 155 4.71 -7.92 -6.80
C CYS A 155 5.62 -7.56 -7.99
N ILE A 156 6.20 -8.55 -8.67
CA ILE A 156 7.02 -8.34 -9.86
C ILE A 156 6.20 -7.65 -10.96
N ALA A 157 5.05 -8.19 -11.31
CA ALA A 157 4.23 -7.71 -12.41
C ALA A 157 3.82 -6.24 -12.22
N ARG A 158 3.31 -5.86 -11.03
CA ARG A 158 2.95 -4.46 -10.76
C ARG A 158 4.13 -3.50 -10.81
N LEU A 159 5.33 -3.96 -10.37
CA LEU A 159 6.54 -3.15 -10.46
C LEU A 159 6.98 -2.94 -11.91
N LEU A 160 6.96 -3.99 -12.72
CA LEU A 160 7.25 -3.91 -14.15
C LEU A 160 6.26 -2.98 -14.87
N GLU A 161 4.97 -3.15 -14.61
CA GLU A 161 3.93 -2.29 -15.17
C GLU A 161 4.10 -0.83 -14.77
N GLN A 162 4.47 -0.56 -13.52
CA GLN A 162 4.73 0.79 -13.04
C GLN A 162 5.90 1.43 -13.77
N GLU A 163 6.98 0.68 -13.95
CA GLU A 163 8.17 1.14 -14.66
C GLU A 163 8.01 1.12 -16.18
N GLY A 164 6.89 0.64 -16.71
CA GLY A 164 6.68 0.52 -18.15
C GLY A 164 7.58 -0.51 -18.81
N ILE A 165 7.97 -1.53 -18.06
CA ILE A 165 8.79 -2.65 -18.51
C ILE A 165 7.86 -3.79 -18.91
N PHE A 166 7.99 -4.25 -20.12
CA PHE A 166 7.27 -5.44 -20.59
C PHE A 166 8.15 -6.67 -20.47
N PHE A 167 7.54 -7.83 -20.52
CA PHE A 167 8.27 -9.08 -20.58
C PHE A 167 7.73 -10.00 -21.68
N ARG A 168 8.59 -10.90 -22.13
CA ARG A 168 8.30 -11.98 -23.06
C ARG A 168 9.15 -13.19 -22.70
N TYR A 169 8.87 -14.31 -23.34
CA TYR A 169 9.70 -15.51 -23.22
C TYR A 169 10.53 -15.73 -24.48
N ASP A 170 11.77 -16.11 -24.27
CA ASP A 170 12.66 -16.60 -25.31
C ASP A 170 12.96 -18.08 -25.06
N HIS A 171 12.64 -18.92 -26.02
CA HIS A 171 12.79 -20.37 -25.92
C HIS A 171 14.00 -20.92 -26.69
N ARG A 172 14.79 -20.05 -27.32
CA ARG A 172 15.86 -20.44 -28.26
C ARG A 172 17.03 -21.16 -27.60
N ASN A 173 17.21 -20.98 -26.31
CA ASN A 173 18.33 -21.57 -25.56
C ASN A 173 17.97 -22.85 -24.81
N GLY A 174 16.88 -23.52 -25.20
CA GLY A 174 16.47 -24.81 -24.61
C GLY A 174 15.71 -24.68 -23.28
N GLU A 175 15.35 -23.46 -22.91
CA GLU A 175 14.51 -23.17 -21.74
C GLU A 175 13.63 -21.92 -21.96
N ALA A 176 12.66 -21.72 -21.11
CA ALA A 176 11.83 -20.50 -21.12
C ALA A 176 12.56 -19.38 -20.38
N MET A 177 13.34 -18.59 -21.10
CA MET A 177 14.04 -17.42 -20.58
C MET A 177 13.09 -16.24 -20.50
N LEU A 178 12.87 -15.69 -19.32
CA LEU A 178 12.09 -14.48 -19.12
C LEU A 178 12.91 -13.25 -19.52
N VAL A 179 12.54 -12.58 -20.58
CA VAL A 179 13.24 -11.39 -21.10
C VAL A 179 12.43 -10.15 -20.73
N LEU A 180 13.04 -9.26 -19.94
CA LEU A 180 12.44 -8.06 -19.38
C LEU A 180 13.01 -6.82 -20.09
N GLY A 181 12.17 -6.06 -20.78
CA GLY A 181 12.63 -4.95 -21.62
C GLY A 181 11.78 -3.69 -21.51
N ASP A 182 12.39 -2.55 -21.81
CA ASP A 182 11.73 -1.26 -21.88
C ASP A 182 11.73 -0.65 -23.29
N SER A 183 12.24 -1.39 -24.28
CA SER A 183 12.29 -0.99 -25.67
C SER A 183 12.04 -2.16 -26.61
N VAL A 184 11.14 -1.98 -27.55
CA VAL A 184 10.86 -2.95 -28.63
C VAL A 184 12.04 -3.16 -29.59
N ALA A 185 13.07 -2.33 -29.50
CA ALA A 185 14.29 -2.51 -30.28
C ALA A 185 14.97 -3.87 -29.99
N SER A 186 14.83 -4.39 -28.75
CA SER A 186 15.36 -5.68 -28.33
C SER A 186 14.53 -6.89 -28.78
N ALA A 187 13.41 -6.66 -29.49
CA ALA A 187 12.58 -7.75 -30.01
C ALA A 187 13.34 -8.62 -31.03
N GLN A 188 13.23 -9.93 -30.90
CA GLN A 188 13.82 -10.88 -31.81
C GLN A 188 12.96 -11.04 -33.07
N PRO A 189 13.53 -11.47 -34.21
CA PRO A 189 12.73 -11.86 -35.34
C PRO A 189 11.89 -13.11 -35.03
N ALA A 190 10.76 -13.26 -35.70
CA ALA A 190 9.98 -14.50 -35.64
C ALA A 190 10.84 -15.72 -36.08
N TRP A 191 10.46 -16.90 -35.59
CA TRP A 191 11.17 -18.14 -35.95
C TRP A 191 11.06 -18.43 -37.45
N GLY A 192 12.16 -18.81 -38.08
CA GLY A 192 12.23 -19.12 -39.50
C GLY A 192 12.08 -17.87 -40.36
N VAL A 193 10.88 -17.58 -40.86
CA VAL A 193 10.66 -16.42 -41.74
C VAL A 193 10.22 -15.18 -40.95
N THR A 194 10.75 -14.05 -41.34
CA THR A 194 10.44 -12.75 -40.70
C THR A 194 9.34 -11.98 -41.44
N THR A 195 9.04 -12.36 -42.68
CA THR A 195 8.06 -11.70 -43.53
C THR A 195 6.88 -12.63 -43.80
N LEU A 196 5.69 -12.17 -43.52
CA LEU A 196 4.45 -12.85 -43.81
C LEU A 196 3.81 -12.23 -45.06
N GLU A 197 3.73 -13.01 -46.10
CA GLU A 197 3.04 -12.60 -47.32
C GLU A 197 1.53 -12.77 -47.13
N TYR A 198 0.76 -11.76 -47.47
CA TYR A 198 -0.70 -11.85 -47.45
C TYR A 198 -1.20 -12.71 -48.66
N ASN A 199 -2.02 -13.69 -48.36
CA ASN A 199 -2.70 -14.49 -49.37
C ASN A 199 -3.95 -15.19 -48.80
N GLU A 200 -5.12 -14.61 -49.04
CA GLU A 200 -6.38 -15.13 -48.51
C GLU A 200 -6.85 -16.43 -49.15
N HIS A 201 -6.35 -16.74 -50.36
CA HIS A 201 -6.78 -17.88 -51.17
C HIS A 201 -5.90 -19.14 -50.98
N ASP A 202 -4.70 -18.95 -50.44
CA ASP A 202 -3.77 -20.07 -50.29
C ASP A 202 -3.81 -20.64 -48.87
N ILE A 203 -4.68 -21.64 -48.70
CA ILE A 203 -4.89 -22.31 -47.41
C ILE A 203 -3.82 -23.34 -47.06
N HIS A 204 -2.94 -23.71 -48.00
CA HIS A 204 -1.93 -24.77 -47.82
C HIS A 204 -0.56 -24.27 -47.43
N LEU A 205 -0.27 -23.01 -47.66
CA LEU A 205 1.02 -22.40 -47.30
C LEU A 205 0.96 -21.63 -45.98
N PRO A 206 2.07 -21.57 -45.22
CA PRO A 206 2.15 -20.82 -43.99
C PRO A 206 2.15 -19.31 -44.26
N ARG A 207 1.00 -18.75 -44.60
CA ARG A 207 0.82 -17.34 -44.96
C ARG A 207 -0.18 -16.64 -44.07
N LEU A 208 -0.21 -15.34 -44.19
CA LEU A 208 -1.22 -14.48 -43.57
C LEU A 208 -2.52 -14.56 -44.39
N THR A 209 -3.57 -15.07 -43.78
CA THR A 209 -4.86 -15.29 -44.46
C THR A 209 -5.86 -14.15 -44.27
N ARG A 210 -5.72 -13.42 -43.15
CA ARG A 210 -6.54 -12.25 -42.87
C ARG A 210 -5.72 -11.18 -42.16
N LEU A 211 -6.03 -9.92 -42.39
CA LEU A 211 -5.47 -8.77 -41.69
C LEU A 211 -6.53 -7.70 -41.55
N ARG A 212 -6.61 -7.15 -40.37
CA ARG A 212 -7.44 -5.99 -40.03
C ARG A 212 -6.61 -4.99 -39.22
N VAL A 213 -6.74 -3.73 -39.56
CA VAL A 213 -6.12 -2.63 -38.80
C VAL A 213 -7.21 -1.92 -38.04
N GLU A 214 -7.03 -1.80 -36.74
CA GLU A 214 -7.89 -1.02 -35.86
C GLU A 214 -7.16 0.22 -35.39
N SER A 215 -7.82 1.35 -35.46
CA SER A 215 -7.34 2.62 -34.89
C SER A 215 -8.32 3.10 -33.84
N ARG A 216 -7.82 3.45 -32.68
CA ARG A 216 -8.63 3.92 -31.56
C ARG A 216 -8.13 5.28 -31.07
N PRO A 217 -9.04 6.17 -30.67
CA PRO A 217 -8.63 7.40 -30.02
C PRO A 217 -7.96 7.10 -28.68
N TYR A 218 -7.00 7.92 -28.33
CA TYR A 218 -6.30 7.81 -27.04
C TYR A 218 -6.19 9.18 -26.37
N VAL A 219 -5.81 9.19 -25.12
CA VAL A 219 -5.58 10.42 -24.35
C VAL A 219 -4.39 11.15 -24.94
N SER A 220 -4.63 12.35 -25.49
CA SER A 220 -3.59 13.13 -26.19
C SER A 220 -2.62 13.85 -25.26
N GLN A 221 -2.98 13.99 -23.98
CA GLN A 221 -2.16 14.66 -22.98
C GLN A 221 -2.26 13.95 -21.64
N THR A 222 -1.11 13.71 -21.02
CA THR A 222 -1.03 13.18 -19.66
C THR A 222 -0.30 14.18 -18.78
N ARG A 223 -0.96 14.61 -17.72
CA ARG A 223 -0.37 15.44 -16.68
C ARG A 223 -0.20 14.60 -15.40
N VAL A 224 1.01 14.51 -14.93
CA VAL A 224 1.31 13.90 -13.62
C VAL A 224 1.76 15.00 -12.68
N ARG A 225 1.11 15.07 -11.54
CA ARG A 225 1.53 15.91 -10.44
C ARG A 225 2.11 15.03 -9.35
N THR A 226 3.30 15.39 -8.93
CA THR A 226 4.03 14.68 -7.90
C THR A 226 4.12 15.54 -6.66
N ALA A 227 3.72 15.01 -5.52
CA ALA A 227 3.90 15.63 -4.21
C ALA A 227 4.90 14.81 -3.39
N SER A 228 5.86 15.49 -2.75
CA SER A 228 6.73 14.86 -1.78
C SER A 228 6.05 14.83 -0.41
N GLU A 229 6.22 13.75 0.32
CA GLU A 229 5.78 13.64 1.71
C GLU A 229 6.33 14.74 2.61
N PHE A 230 7.57 15.14 2.36
CA PHE A 230 8.29 16.13 3.16
C PHE A 230 8.15 17.55 2.65
N LEU A 231 7.90 17.70 1.35
CA LEU A 231 7.64 18.98 0.70
C LEU A 231 6.16 19.17 0.43
N TYR A 232 5.33 18.65 1.31
CA TYR A 232 3.90 18.47 1.20
C TYR A 232 3.11 19.66 0.64
N LEU A 233 3.59 20.87 0.83
CA LEU A 233 2.95 22.08 0.32
C LEU A 233 3.52 22.54 -1.03
N LYS A 234 4.50 21.86 -1.59
CA LYS A 234 5.04 22.18 -2.91
C LYS A 234 4.80 21.01 -3.83
N ASN A 235 4.04 21.23 -4.89
CA ASN A 235 4.05 20.34 -6.04
C ASN A 235 5.47 20.32 -6.59
N VAL A 236 6.19 19.27 -6.33
CA VAL A 236 7.62 19.16 -6.66
C VAL A 236 7.80 18.86 -8.15
N GLY A 237 6.78 18.27 -8.78
CA GLY A 237 6.72 18.06 -10.21
C GLY A 237 5.30 18.24 -10.72
N ASP A 238 5.12 19.03 -11.74
CA ASP A 238 3.86 19.19 -12.46
C ASP A 238 4.20 19.23 -13.94
N VAL A 239 4.11 18.09 -14.59
CA VAL A 239 4.54 17.93 -15.97
C VAL A 239 3.40 17.42 -16.82
N THR A 240 3.15 18.12 -17.90
CA THR A 240 2.24 17.70 -18.97
C THR A 240 3.06 17.25 -20.17
N VAL A 241 2.81 16.02 -20.62
CA VAL A 241 3.37 15.48 -21.86
C VAL A 241 2.23 15.36 -22.85
N ALA A 242 2.42 15.92 -24.03
CA ALA A 242 1.49 15.79 -25.15
C ALA A 242 2.13 14.92 -26.23
N SER A 243 1.32 14.10 -26.90
CA SER A 243 1.74 13.42 -28.11
C SER A 243 1.09 14.00 -29.36
N GLY A 244 1.80 13.91 -30.46
CA GLY A 244 1.63 14.80 -31.60
C GLY A 244 0.44 14.56 -32.53
N ASP A 245 -0.11 13.36 -32.64
CA ASP A 245 -0.86 13.01 -33.86
C ASP A 245 -2.38 12.99 -33.70
N PHE A 246 -2.91 12.76 -32.50
CA PHE A 246 -4.33 12.79 -32.29
C PHE A 246 -4.77 14.10 -31.64
N LYS A 247 -5.47 14.94 -32.42
CA LYS A 247 -6.13 16.13 -31.91
C LYS A 247 -7.62 15.84 -31.76
N PRO A 248 -8.13 15.74 -30.54
CA PRO A 248 -9.57 15.65 -30.35
C PRO A 248 -10.26 16.91 -30.89
N PRO A 249 -11.57 16.87 -31.18
CA PRO A 249 -12.35 18.05 -31.45
C PRO A 249 -12.12 19.14 -30.39
N ALA A 250 -12.19 20.41 -30.78
CA ALA A 250 -11.79 21.53 -29.93
C ALA A 250 -12.55 21.62 -28.58
N ASP A 251 -13.73 21.08 -28.54
CA ASP A 251 -14.63 20.97 -27.38
C ASP A 251 -14.36 19.75 -26.48
N VAL A 252 -13.56 18.78 -26.95
CA VAL A 252 -13.23 17.55 -26.22
C VAL A 252 -11.79 17.61 -25.73
N LYS A 253 -11.63 17.68 -24.42
CA LYS A 253 -10.32 17.59 -23.77
C LYS A 253 -9.96 16.13 -23.51
N ALA A 254 -9.29 15.47 -24.45
CA ALA A 254 -8.70 14.15 -24.24
C ALA A 254 -7.45 14.27 -23.33
N TYR A 255 -7.70 14.40 -22.05
CA TYR A 255 -6.72 14.75 -21.02
C TYR A 255 -6.81 13.77 -19.85
N ARG A 256 -5.65 13.29 -19.39
CA ARG A 256 -5.52 12.48 -18.17
C ARG A 256 -4.76 13.26 -17.12
N TYR A 257 -5.35 13.37 -15.95
CA TYR A 257 -4.67 13.88 -14.75
C TYR A 257 -4.44 12.73 -13.78
N GLU A 258 -3.23 12.65 -13.26
CA GLU A 258 -2.89 11.72 -12.21
C GLU A 258 -2.06 12.44 -11.14
N GLN A 259 -2.50 12.32 -9.90
CA GLN A 259 -1.71 12.74 -8.76
C GLN A 259 -0.99 11.53 -8.21
N GLN A 260 0.29 11.64 -8.02
CA GLN A 260 1.12 10.59 -7.46
C GLN A 260 1.89 11.13 -6.26
N MET A 261 1.79 10.44 -5.13
CA MET A 261 2.68 10.65 -4.01
C MET A 261 4.01 9.95 -4.33
N THR A 262 5.11 10.68 -4.30
CA THR A 262 6.41 10.19 -4.79
C THR A 262 7.38 9.79 -3.72
N ALA A 263 6.94 9.59 -2.52
CA ALA A 263 7.83 9.12 -1.46
C ALA A 263 8.70 7.91 -1.88
N HIS A 264 8.29 7.17 -2.87
CA HIS A 264 8.95 5.94 -3.28
C HIS A 264 9.89 6.03 -4.47
N ARG A 265 10.25 7.21 -4.96
CA ARG A 265 11.16 7.30 -6.11
C ARG A 265 12.33 8.25 -5.96
N THR A 266 12.37 9.01 -4.92
CA THR A 266 13.34 10.11 -4.82
C THR A 266 14.67 9.74 -4.21
N GLY A 267 14.86 8.47 -3.85
CA GLY A 267 16.08 8.08 -3.17
C GLY A 267 16.29 8.89 -1.88
N ILE A 268 15.20 9.24 -1.20
CA ILE A 268 15.26 9.84 0.13
C ILE A 268 15.98 8.85 1.02
N ALA A 269 17.20 9.20 1.37
CA ALA A 269 18.08 8.32 2.10
C ALA A 269 17.46 7.96 3.45
N HIS A 270 17.65 6.75 3.89
CA HIS A 270 17.48 6.36 5.27
C HIS A 270 18.11 7.39 6.20
N GLY A 271 17.43 7.74 7.27
CA GLY A 271 17.97 8.69 8.24
C GLY A 271 17.72 10.17 7.94
N GLY A 272 16.75 10.47 7.09
CA GLY A 272 16.29 11.83 6.87
C GLY A 272 17.18 12.68 5.97
N GLY A 273 17.88 12.02 5.06
CA GLY A 273 18.78 12.66 4.12
C GLY A 273 18.11 13.27 2.90
N GLU A 274 16.95 13.95 3.04
CA GLU A 274 16.48 14.80 1.96
C GLU A 274 17.45 15.96 1.78
N THR A 275 18.32 15.83 0.80
CA THR A 275 19.13 16.95 0.36
C THR A 275 18.36 17.77 -0.67
N PRO A 276 18.65 19.07 -0.82
CA PRO A 276 18.12 19.84 -1.93
C PRO A 276 18.38 19.19 -3.30
N GLY A 277 19.46 18.41 -3.42
CA GLY A 277 19.79 17.66 -4.64
C GLY A 277 18.81 16.51 -4.94
N ASP A 278 18.25 15.86 -3.93
CA ASP A 278 17.27 14.79 -4.14
C ASP A 278 15.91 15.36 -4.57
N ALA A 279 15.51 16.46 -3.98
CA ALA A 279 14.31 17.19 -4.41
C ALA A 279 14.42 17.71 -5.85
N ALA A 280 15.61 18.05 -6.32
CA ALA A 280 15.86 18.51 -7.67
C ALA A 280 15.64 17.42 -8.74
N LYS A 281 15.70 16.14 -8.38
CA LYS A 281 15.46 15.01 -9.30
C LYS A 281 13.96 14.74 -9.53
N LEU A 282 13.10 15.18 -8.62
CA LEU A 282 11.66 14.93 -8.69
C LEU A 282 10.98 15.41 -9.98
N PRO A 283 11.31 16.59 -10.54
CA PRO A 283 10.76 17.02 -11.82
C PRO A 283 11.09 16.08 -12.98
N ASP A 284 12.31 15.55 -13.02
CA ASP A 284 12.75 14.62 -14.07
C ASP A 284 12.04 13.27 -13.95
N ASP A 285 11.92 12.73 -12.74
CA ASP A 285 11.16 11.53 -12.47
C ASP A 285 9.68 11.72 -12.84
N THR A 286 9.10 12.86 -12.49
CA THR A 286 7.71 13.19 -12.84
C THR A 286 7.52 13.24 -14.36
N LYS A 287 8.48 13.83 -15.08
CA LYS A 287 8.49 13.89 -16.55
C LYS A 287 8.59 12.50 -17.15
N ALA A 288 9.48 11.66 -16.63
CA ALA A 288 9.62 10.28 -17.07
C ALA A 288 8.32 9.49 -16.86
N TYR A 289 7.66 9.64 -15.73
CA TYR A 289 6.35 9.03 -15.49
C TYR A 289 5.25 9.54 -16.40
N SER A 290 5.16 10.85 -16.58
CA SER A 290 4.18 11.41 -17.51
C SER A 290 4.36 10.83 -18.91
N ARG A 291 5.61 10.70 -19.35
CA ARG A 291 5.94 10.12 -20.64
C ARG A 291 5.55 8.63 -20.72
N LEU A 292 5.90 7.83 -19.73
CA LEU A 292 5.50 6.41 -19.68
C LEU A 292 3.99 6.23 -19.74
N ARG A 293 3.25 7.10 -19.07
CA ARG A 293 1.78 7.09 -19.10
C ARG A 293 1.22 7.46 -20.46
N GLN A 294 1.82 8.45 -21.11
CA GLN A 294 1.43 8.88 -22.44
C GLN A 294 1.76 7.76 -23.46
N GLU A 295 2.98 7.22 -23.46
CA GLU A 295 3.39 6.13 -24.32
C GLU A 295 2.50 4.88 -24.15
N ARG A 296 2.05 4.60 -22.91
CA ARG A 296 1.09 3.52 -22.66
C ARG A 296 -0.26 3.76 -23.35
N ALA A 297 -0.76 4.97 -23.32
CA ALA A 297 -2.01 5.32 -24.00
C ALA A 297 -1.88 5.22 -25.53
N GLU A 298 -0.71 5.57 -26.05
CA GLU A 298 -0.41 5.53 -27.49
C GLU A 298 -0.13 4.12 -28.00
N SER A 299 0.49 3.28 -27.17
CA SER A 299 1.05 1.99 -27.59
C SER A 299 0.05 1.04 -28.21
N THR A 300 -1.23 1.20 -27.94
CA THR A 300 -2.32 0.37 -28.46
C THR A 300 -3.33 1.15 -29.30
N ALA A 301 -2.96 2.35 -29.72
CA ALA A 301 -3.84 3.19 -30.55
C ALA A 301 -4.07 2.60 -31.93
N VAL A 302 -3.03 1.97 -32.50
CA VAL A 302 -3.12 1.26 -33.76
C VAL A 302 -2.78 -0.20 -33.53
N ARG A 303 -3.66 -1.10 -33.89
CA ARG A 303 -3.49 -2.54 -33.76
C ARG A 303 -3.73 -3.23 -35.09
N TYR A 304 -2.90 -4.23 -35.33
CA TYR A 304 -3.04 -5.16 -36.42
C TYR A 304 -3.55 -6.50 -35.88
N LEU A 305 -4.67 -6.95 -36.37
CA LEU A 305 -5.27 -8.24 -36.03
C LEU A 305 -5.16 -9.14 -37.25
N GLY A 306 -4.44 -10.25 -37.11
CA GLY A 306 -4.19 -11.14 -38.20
C GLY A 306 -4.55 -12.59 -37.89
N GLU A 307 -4.86 -13.36 -38.97
CA GLU A 307 -5.00 -14.80 -38.92
C GLU A 307 -3.96 -15.44 -39.86
N SER A 308 -3.29 -16.48 -39.38
CA SER A 308 -2.20 -17.11 -40.11
C SER A 308 -2.15 -18.62 -39.83
N ARG A 309 -1.44 -19.33 -40.70
CA ARG A 309 -1.05 -20.73 -40.50
C ARG A 309 0.44 -20.88 -40.24
N TYR A 310 1.12 -19.80 -40.00
CA TYR A 310 2.56 -19.82 -39.73
C TYR A 310 2.87 -20.08 -38.26
N VAL A 311 3.44 -21.26 -37.97
CA VAL A 311 3.75 -21.72 -36.61
C VAL A 311 4.89 -20.95 -35.95
N GLY A 312 5.68 -20.19 -36.68
CA GLY A 312 6.86 -19.45 -36.21
C GLY A 312 6.55 -18.11 -35.55
N LEU A 313 5.28 -17.66 -35.52
CA LEU A 313 4.89 -16.45 -34.81
C LEU A 313 4.92 -16.68 -33.28
N GLU A 314 5.48 -15.71 -32.54
CA GLU A 314 5.52 -15.71 -31.07
C GLU A 314 5.29 -14.31 -30.54
N ALA A 315 4.83 -14.23 -29.33
CA ALA A 315 4.66 -12.94 -28.63
C ALA A 315 6.00 -12.23 -28.40
N GLY A 316 6.09 -10.95 -28.74
CA GLY A 316 7.31 -10.15 -28.67
C GLY A 316 8.21 -10.24 -29.89
N ALA A 317 7.83 -10.99 -30.92
CA ALA A 317 8.62 -11.11 -32.17
C ALA A 317 8.38 -9.92 -33.11
N LYS A 318 9.43 -9.62 -33.87
CA LYS A 318 9.36 -8.76 -35.07
C LYS A 318 8.91 -9.59 -36.29
N THR A 319 7.94 -9.06 -37.02
CA THR A 319 7.51 -9.60 -38.28
C THR A 319 7.19 -8.47 -39.26
N GLU A 320 7.13 -8.78 -40.53
CA GLU A 320 6.76 -7.83 -41.57
C GLU A 320 5.61 -8.43 -42.39
N VAL A 321 4.57 -7.63 -42.60
CA VAL A 321 3.49 -8.03 -43.54
C VAL A 321 3.71 -7.35 -44.86
N THR A 322 3.60 -8.14 -45.93
CA THR A 322 3.81 -7.68 -47.31
C THR A 322 2.77 -8.26 -48.25
N LYS A 323 2.70 -7.68 -49.44
CA LYS A 323 1.81 -8.11 -50.54
C LYS A 323 0.32 -8.05 -50.23
N HIS A 324 -0.08 -7.19 -49.30
CA HIS A 324 -1.49 -6.96 -49.07
C HIS A 324 -2.10 -6.19 -50.27
N PRO A 325 -3.32 -6.53 -50.74
CA PRO A 325 -3.96 -5.83 -51.87
C PRO A 325 -4.06 -4.29 -51.65
N ASN A 326 -4.23 -3.88 -50.41
CA ASN A 326 -4.06 -2.49 -49.98
C ASN A 326 -2.64 -2.35 -49.36
N SER A 327 -1.71 -1.80 -50.12
CA SER A 327 -0.32 -1.62 -49.68
C SER A 327 -0.16 -0.74 -48.42
N ALA A 328 -1.15 0.05 -48.07
CA ALA A 328 -1.16 0.80 -46.79
C ALA A 328 -1.24 -0.09 -45.55
N MET A 329 -1.58 -1.36 -45.73
CA MET A 329 -1.60 -2.37 -44.69
C MET A 329 -0.29 -3.15 -44.57
N ASP A 330 0.63 -3.00 -45.51
CA ASP A 330 1.98 -3.58 -45.43
C ASP A 330 2.73 -2.82 -44.28
N ALA A 331 3.26 -3.58 -43.35
CA ALA A 331 3.88 -2.97 -42.17
C ALA A 331 4.89 -3.87 -41.48
N LYS A 332 5.88 -3.23 -40.84
CA LYS A 332 6.74 -3.90 -39.84
C LYS A 332 6.04 -3.85 -38.49
N LEU A 333 5.91 -5.00 -37.89
CA LEU A 333 5.08 -5.19 -36.69
C LEU A 333 5.88 -5.81 -35.54
N ILE A 334 5.42 -5.54 -34.33
CA ILE A 334 5.75 -6.29 -33.13
C ILE A 334 4.49 -7.04 -32.69
N VAL A 335 4.62 -8.34 -32.59
CA VAL A 335 3.51 -9.21 -32.15
C VAL A 335 3.32 -9.07 -30.66
N LEU A 336 2.10 -8.71 -30.21
CA LEU A 336 1.77 -8.60 -28.80
C LEU A 336 1.21 -9.88 -28.21
N SER A 337 0.40 -10.57 -29.02
CA SER A 337 -0.18 -11.85 -28.60
C SER A 337 -0.41 -12.77 -29.79
N VAL A 338 -0.39 -14.06 -29.50
CA VAL A 338 -0.75 -15.10 -30.48
C VAL A 338 -1.58 -16.17 -29.77
N ALA A 339 -2.76 -16.43 -30.32
CA ALA A 339 -3.59 -17.57 -29.95
C ALA A 339 -3.41 -18.68 -31.01
N HIS A 340 -3.00 -19.84 -30.56
CA HIS A 340 -2.66 -20.98 -31.38
C HIS A 340 -3.68 -22.12 -31.25
N SER A 341 -3.88 -22.88 -32.33
CA SER A 341 -4.58 -24.15 -32.31
C SER A 341 -3.93 -25.11 -33.28
N GLY A 342 -3.62 -26.31 -32.81
CA GLY A 342 -2.96 -27.33 -33.62
C GLY A 342 -3.46 -28.73 -33.30
N SER A 343 -3.44 -29.58 -34.32
CA SER A 343 -3.81 -30.99 -34.22
C SER A 343 -2.87 -31.85 -35.06
N ASN A 344 -2.46 -32.97 -34.53
CA ASN A 344 -1.64 -33.96 -35.24
C ASN A 344 -2.47 -34.92 -36.10
N GLY A 345 -3.80 -34.80 -36.08
CA GLY A 345 -4.66 -35.81 -36.63
C GLY A 345 -4.64 -37.12 -35.82
N SER A 346 -5.28 -38.13 -36.32
CA SER A 346 -5.35 -39.43 -35.64
C SER A 346 -4.04 -40.21 -35.71
N TYR A 347 -3.78 -41.00 -34.67
CA TYR A 347 -2.71 -41.98 -34.63
C TYR A 347 -3.19 -43.35 -35.23
N ASP A 348 -4.44 -43.48 -35.60
CA ASP A 348 -4.98 -44.69 -36.22
C ASP A 348 -4.42 -44.84 -37.62
N ALA A 349 -3.91 -46.04 -37.99
CA ALA A 349 -3.35 -46.34 -39.29
C ALA A 349 -4.36 -46.21 -40.44
N GLY A 350 -5.65 -46.28 -40.13
CA GLY A 350 -6.76 -46.12 -41.07
C GLY A 350 -7.26 -44.72 -41.27
N ASP A 351 -6.95 -43.80 -40.37
CA ASP A 351 -7.41 -42.41 -40.38
C ASP A 351 -6.37 -41.49 -41.07
N ARG A 352 -6.80 -40.83 -42.14
CA ARG A 352 -6.02 -39.86 -42.92
C ARG A 352 -6.28 -38.41 -42.46
N ALA A 353 -6.75 -38.21 -41.25
CA ALA A 353 -6.93 -36.86 -40.74
C ALA A 353 -5.62 -36.08 -40.84
N GLU A 354 -5.63 -35.02 -41.60
CA GLU A 354 -4.46 -34.17 -41.81
C GLU A 354 -4.19 -33.36 -40.53
N ALA A 355 -2.90 -33.20 -40.24
CA ALA A 355 -2.47 -32.25 -39.18
C ALA A 355 -2.87 -30.84 -39.59
N GLY A 356 -3.45 -30.12 -38.67
CA GLY A 356 -3.92 -28.76 -38.87
C GLY A 356 -3.27 -27.77 -37.92
N TYR A 357 -3.09 -26.55 -38.40
CA TYR A 357 -2.65 -25.46 -37.56
C TYR A 357 -3.26 -24.11 -37.99
N SER A 358 -3.65 -23.33 -37.04
CA SER A 358 -4.03 -21.93 -37.24
C SER A 358 -3.63 -21.09 -36.06
N ASN A 359 -3.44 -19.81 -36.29
CA ASN A 359 -3.26 -18.84 -35.23
C ASN A 359 -4.03 -17.53 -35.52
N ARG A 360 -4.28 -16.80 -34.45
CA ARG A 360 -4.70 -15.40 -34.46
C ARG A 360 -3.70 -14.59 -33.68
N PHE A 361 -3.31 -13.46 -34.19
CA PHE A 361 -2.35 -12.61 -33.54
C PHE A 361 -2.84 -11.16 -33.46
N GLU A 362 -2.34 -10.48 -32.44
CA GLU A 362 -2.43 -9.03 -32.31
C GLU A 362 -1.03 -8.44 -32.35
N ALA A 363 -0.85 -7.37 -33.08
CA ALA A 363 0.42 -6.70 -33.25
C ALA A 363 0.27 -5.18 -33.30
N ILE A 364 1.36 -4.48 -33.08
CA ILE A 364 1.48 -3.02 -33.21
C ILE A 364 2.58 -2.66 -34.22
N PRO A 365 2.56 -1.44 -34.80
CA PRO A 365 3.65 -0.98 -35.64
C PRO A 365 5.00 -1.05 -34.89
N ALA A 366 6.04 -1.52 -35.57
CA ALA A 366 7.37 -1.73 -34.96
C ALA A 366 8.04 -0.44 -34.45
N GLY A 367 7.59 0.73 -34.93
CA GLY A 367 8.05 2.03 -34.44
C GLY A 367 7.37 2.54 -33.16
N THR A 368 6.37 1.82 -32.66
CA THR A 368 5.59 2.23 -31.49
C THR A 368 6.34 1.91 -30.20
N SER A 369 6.46 2.89 -29.31
CA SER A 369 6.98 2.65 -27.97
C SER A 369 5.95 1.86 -27.14
N TYR A 370 6.10 0.57 -27.06
CA TYR A 370 5.19 -0.27 -26.31
C TYR A 370 5.42 -0.12 -24.80
N ARG A 371 4.33 0.03 -24.03
CA ARG A 371 4.31 -0.01 -22.59
C ARG A 371 3.18 -0.92 -22.10
N PRO A 372 3.43 -1.83 -21.17
CA PRO A 372 2.40 -2.75 -20.69
C PRO A 372 1.25 -1.99 -20.03
N PRO A 373 0.01 -2.48 -20.17
CA PRO A 373 -1.11 -1.95 -19.40
C PRO A 373 -0.88 -2.20 -17.90
N ARG A 374 -1.46 -1.36 -17.05
CA ARG A 374 -1.49 -1.58 -15.60
C ARG A 374 -2.74 -2.39 -15.26
N VAL A 375 -2.59 -3.68 -15.21
CA VAL A 375 -3.69 -4.62 -14.94
C VAL A 375 -3.52 -5.33 -13.59
N THR A 376 -2.29 -5.42 -13.10
CA THR A 376 -2.00 -6.04 -11.81
C THR A 376 -2.47 -5.14 -10.68
N PRO A 377 -3.33 -5.64 -9.79
CA PRO A 377 -3.80 -4.87 -8.66
C PRO A 377 -2.65 -4.41 -7.77
N TRP A 378 -2.72 -3.16 -7.34
CA TRP A 378 -1.82 -2.67 -6.31
C TRP A 378 -2.29 -3.20 -4.95
N PRO A 379 -1.39 -3.65 -4.07
CA PRO A 379 -1.79 -4.11 -2.76
C PRO A 379 -2.43 -2.96 -1.98
N HIS A 380 -3.55 -3.26 -1.36
CA HIS A 380 -4.31 -2.30 -0.57
C HIS A 380 -4.44 -2.77 0.87
N VAL A 381 -4.00 -1.94 1.80
CA VAL A 381 -4.14 -2.19 3.22
C VAL A 381 -5.49 -1.69 3.69
N GLY A 382 -6.41 -2.59 3.98
CA GLY A 382 -7.78 -2.27 4.37
C GLY A 382 -7.96 -1.85 5.83
N GLY A 383 -6.90 -1.74 6.61
CA GLY A 383 -6.97 -1.36 8.02
C GLY A 383 -5.60 -1.04 8.58
N SER A 384 -5.56 -0.73 9.88
CA SER A 384 -4.32 -0.38 10.57
C SER A 384 -3.54 -1.62 10.97
N HIS A 385 -2.26 -1.50 11.04
CA HIS A 385 -1.36 -2.52 11.53
C HIS A 385 -0.65 -2.10 12.81
N VAL A 386 -0.28 -3.10 13.58
CA VAL A 386 0.53 -2.90 14.76
C VAL A 386 1.99 -3.09 14.41
N GLY A 387 2.81 -2.13 14.84
CA GLY A 387 4.26 -2.21 14.75
C GLY A 387 4.92 -1.97 16.10
N VAL A 388 6.20 -2.30 16.18
CA VAL A 388 7.02 -2.05 17.36
C VAL A 388 8.15 -1.09 16.96
N VAL A 389 8.31 -0.03 17.74
CA VAL A 389 9.40 0.93 17.53
C VAL A 389 10.73 0.29 17.89
N VAL A 390 11.70 0.43 17.00
CA VAL A 390 13.06 -0.09 17.18
C VAL A 390 14.11 1.01 17.07
N GLY A 391 15.31 0.72 17.52
CA GLY A 391 16.44 1.65 17.46
C GLY A 391 17.77 0.97 17.83
N PRO A 392 18.88 1.71 17.79
CA PRO A 392 20.19 1.18 18.15
C PRO A 392 20.25 0.69 19.62
N PRO A 393 21.09 -0.30 19.91
CA PRO A 393 21.30 -0.73 21.28
C PRO A 393 21.78 0.42 22.17
N GLY A 394 21.16 0.56 23.34
CA GLY A 394 21.50 1.60 24.32
C GLY A 394 20.70 2.90 24.18
N GLU A 395 19.94 3.09 23.11
CA GLU A 395 19.00 4.21 22.94
C GLU A 395 17.60 3.83 23.44
N GLU A 396 16.88 4.82 23.94
CA GLU A 396 15.45 4.70 24.32
C GLU A 396 14.56 5.48 23.36
N ILE A 397 15.07 6.55 22.77
CA ILE A 397 14.35 7.43 21.85
C ILE A 397 15.24 7.65 20.63
N TYR A 398 14.81 7.21 19.47
CA TYR A 398 15.63 7.28 18.26
C TYR A 398 14.83 7.86 17.09
N PRO A 399 14.62 9.17 17.04
CA PRO A 399 13.99 9.83 15.91
C PRO A 399 15.02 10.37 14.93
N ASP A 400 14.59 10.61 13.70
CA ASP A 400 15.34 11.44 12.77
C ASP A 400 15.00 12.94 12.93
N LYS A 401 15.62 13.78 12.10
CA LYS A 401 15.38 15.24 12.10
C LYS A 401 13.92 15.65 11.77
N HIS A 402 13.13 14.77 11.22
CA HIS A 402 11.71 14.99 10.90
C HIS A 402 10.75 14.41 11.95
N GLY A 403 11.29 13.86 13.04
CA GLY A 403 10.48 13.21 14.07
C GLY A 403 9.93 11.84 13.64
N ARG A 404 10.48 11.22 12.59
CA ARG A 404 10.18 9.84 12.22
C ARG A 404 10.84 8.89 13.20
N VAL A 405 10.23 7.73 13.39
CA VAL A 405 10.82 6.61 14.15
C VAL A 405 10.86 5.36 13.28
N GLN A 406 11.75 4.45 13.63
CA GLN A 406 11.86 3.18 12.94
C GLN A 406 10.91 2.16 13.57
N VAL A 407 10.20 1.42 12.72
CA VAL A 407 9.18 0.47 13.13
C VAL A 407 9.39 -0.85 12.40
N VAL A 408 9.27 -1.94 13.14
CA VAL A 408 9.15 -3.30 12.62
C VAL A 408 7.70 -3.75 12.76
N PHE A 409 7.14 -4.30 11.72
CA PHE A 409 5.77 -4.80 11.73
C PHE A 409 5.70 -6.22 12.30
N LYS A 410 4.63 -6.53 13.03
CA LYS A 410 4.45 -7.87 13.63
C LYS A 410 4.19 -8.98 12.59
N TRP A 411 3.81 -8.60 11.37
CA TRP A 411 3.59 -9.53 10.28
C TRP A 411 4.83 -9.77 9.41
N ASP A 412 5.92 -9.05 9.66
CA ASP A 412 7.19 -9.34 9.02
C ASP A 412 7.64 -10.75 9.42
N GLN A 413 7.89 -11.57 8.41
CA GLN A 413 8.23 -12.98 8.61
C GLN A 413 9.66 -13.17 9.12
N ASP A 414 10.52 -12.20 8.89
CA ASP A 414 11.84 -12.19 9.49
C ASP A 414 11.72 -11.71 10.93
N ASP A 415 11.80 -12.66 11.87
CA ASP A 415 11.76 -12.40 13.32
C ASP A 415 12.91 -11.49 13.82
N ASN A 416 13.74 -11.01 12.92
CA ASN A 416 14.81 -10.08 13.18
C ASN A 416 14.26 -8.66 13.36
N ARG A 417 13.85 -8.33 14.57
CA ARG A 417 13.47 -6.98 14.99
C ARG A 417 14.68 -6.03 15.01
N THR A 418 15.43 -5.99 13.92
CA THR A 418 16.63 -5.19 13.78
C THR A 418 16.36 -3.93 12.99
N LEU A 419 17.24 -2.94 13.12
CA LEU A 419 17.19 -1.71 12.34
C LEU A 419 17.23 -1.95 10.83
N GLU A 420 17.84 -3.02 10.40
CA GLU A 420 17.98 -3.37 8.99
C GLU A 420 16.64 -3.67 8.31
N TYR A 421 15.67 -4.21 9.05
CA TYR A 421 14.33 -4.55 8.56
C TYR A 421 13.26 -3.54 8.99
N SER A 422 13.65 -2.39 9.52
CA SER A 422 12.75 -1.36 10.02
C SER A 422 12.56 -0.24 9.01
N CYS A 423 11.38 0.40 9.04
CA CYS A 423 11.06 1.54 8.20
C CYS A 423 11.04 2.83 9.02
N TRP A 424 11.54 3.93 8.47
CA TRP A 424 11.34 5.26 9.01
C TRP A 424 9.93 5.75 8.71
N ILE A 425 9.09 5.86 9.72
CA ILE A 425 7.69 6.22 9.58
C ILE A 425 7.41 7.52 10.30
N ARG A 426 6.67 8.43 9.66
CA ARG A 426 6.21 9.68 10.27
C ARG A 426 5.25 9.38 11.42
N VAL A 427 5.34 10.22 12.45
CA VAL A 427 4.44 10.17 13.61
C VAL A 427 3.45 11.31 13.48
N ALA A 428 2.17 11.02 13.36
CA ALA A 428 1.14 12.04 13.44
C ALA A 428 1.12 12.62 14.84
N GLN A 429 1.01 13.92 14.91
CA GLN A 429 0.86 14.67 16.14
C GLN A 429 -0.51 15.32 16.14
N SER A 430 -1.09 15.48 17.32
CA SER A 430 -2.42 16.11 17.45
C SER A 430 -2.47 17.55 16.97
N PHE A 431 -1.31 18.19 16.94
CA PHE A 431 -1.15 19.56 16.46
C PHE A 431 0.25 19.74 15.90
N ALA A 432 0.39 20.11 14.61
CA ALA A 432 1.66 20.28 13.94
C ALA A 432 1.63 21.48 13.00
N GLY A 433 2.58 22.38 13.15
CA GLY A 433 2.76 23.56 12.29
C GLY A 433 4.23 23.96 12.19
N PRO A 434 4.57 24.99 11.40
CA PRO A 434 5.95 25.43 11.21
C PRO A 434 6.52 26.00 12.53
N GLN A 435 7.36 25.23 13.19
CA GLN A 435 8.02 25.55 14.46
C GLN A 435 7.07 25.66 15.68
N TYR A 436 5.86 25.13 15.57
CA TYR A 436 4.94 25.03 16.70
C TYR A 436 4.11 23.74 16.61
N GLY A 437 3.62 23.28 17.76
CA GLY A 437 2.81 22.06 17.80
C GLY A 437 3.07 21.23 19.04
N MET A 438 2.58 20.01 19.00
CA MET A 438 2.80 19.01 20.05
C MET A 438 3.68 17.92 19.48
N VAL A 439 4.65 17.48 20.29
CA VAL A 439 5.59 16.44 19.85
C VAL A 439 5.68 15.38 20.94
N PHE A 440 5.16 14.19 20.59
CA PHE A 440 5.28 13.00 21.40
C PHE A 440 5.82 11.87 20.55
N LEU A 441 7.07 11.52 20.78
CA LEU A 441 7.74 10.50 20.00
C LEU A 441 7.55 9.14 20.68
N PRO A 442 7.04 8.14 19.97
CA PRO A 442 7.06 6.77 20.45
C PRO A 442 8.49 6.33 20.72
N ARG A 443 8.70 5.62 21.83
CA ARG A 443 10.02 5.13 22.22
C ARG A 443 10.27 3.71 21.73
N ILE A 444 11.51 3.30 21.71
CA ILE A 444 11.91 1.94 21.41
C ILE A 444 11.14 0.96 22.31
N GLY A 445 10.55 -0.06 21.70
CA GLY A 445 9.71 -1.04 22.38
C GLY A 445 8.23 -0.63 22.52
N HIS A 446 7.86 0.59 22.16
CA HIS A 446 6.45 0.97 22.13
C HIS A 446 5.72 0.29 20.98
N GLU A 447 4.52 -0.14 21.26
CA GLU A 447 3.58 -0.63 20.27
C GLU A 447 2.86 0.56 19.66
N VAL A 448 2.93 0.65 18.34
CA VAL A 448 2.33 1.73 17.57
C VAL A 448 1.35 1.18 16.55
N LEU A 449 0.37 1.96 16.28
CA LEU A 449 -0.63 1.71 15.30
C LEU A 449 -0.26 2.48 14.02
N VAL A 450 -0.14 1.76 12.91
CA VAL A 450 0.29 2.29 11.62
C VAL A 450 -0.88 2.23 10.65
N GLU A 451 -1.22 3.35 10.09
CA GLU A 451 -2.16 3.53 8.99
C GLU A 451 -1.37 3.69 7.69
N PHE A 452 -2.02 3.44 6.57
CA PHE A 452 -1.41 3.55 5.25
C PHE A 452 -2.20 4.53 4.40
N LEU A 453 -1.57 5.62 3.98
CA LEU A 453 -2.23 6.66 3.20
C LEU A 453 -2.76 6.08 1.89
N ASP A 454 -4.04 6.34 1.60
CA ASP A 454 -4.77 5.77 0.46
C ASP A 454 -4.76 4.22 0.44
N GLY A 455 -4.52 3.57 1.58
CA GLY A 455 -4.33 2.12 1.66
C GLY A 455 -3.06 1.62 0.98
N ASN A 456 -2.17 2.50 0.58
CA ASN A 456 -0.92 2.14 -0.07
C ASN A 456 0.12 1.66 0.98
N PRO A 457 0.53 0.39 0.96
CA PRO A 457 1.50 -0.13 1.92
C PRO A 457 2.85 0.60 1.89
N ASP A 458 3.21 1.24 0.78
CA ASP A 458 4.44 2.01 0.66
C ASP A 458 4.37 3.40 1.34
N ASN A 459 3.21 3.80 1.87
CA ASN A 459 2.99 5.09 2.53
C ASN A 459 2.47 4.93 3.98
N PRO A 460 3.25 4.31 4.87
CA PRO A 460 2.87 4.15 6.26
C PRO A 460 2.94 5.46 7.03
N VAL A 461 2.00 5.66 7.95
CA VAL A 461 2.00 6.75 8.94
C VAL A 461 1.62 6.18 10.29
N ILE A 462 2.45 6.45 11.32
CA ILE A 462 2.10 6.09 12.68
C ILE A 462 1.01 7.02 13.18
N VAL A 463 -0.10 6.52 13.76
CA VAL A 463 -1.28 7.27 14.14
C VAL A 463 -1.60 7.19 15.61
N GLY A 464 -0.95 6.33 16.40
CA GLY A 464 -1.07 6.28 17.86
C GLY A 464 -0.16 5.27 18.47
N SER A 465 -0.18 5.26 19.79
CA SER A 465 0.48 4.24 20.58
C SER A 465 -0.56 3.44 21.33
N LEU A 466 -0.33 2.14 21.50
CA LEU A 466 -1.19 1.25 22.24
C LEU A 466 -0.52 0.82 23.53
N TYR A 467 -1.31 0.79 24.61
CA TYR A 467 -0.93 0.03 25.78
C TYR A 467 -1.14 -1.46 25.54
N ASN A 468 -0.30 -2.28 26.15
CA ASN A 468 -0.36 -3.74 26.02
C ASN A 468 0.04 -4.42 27.32
N GLY A 469 0.16 -5.73 27.31
CA GLY A 469 0.52 -6.51 28.51
C GLY A 469 1.91 -6.21 29.08
N THR A 470 2.80 -5.58 28.31
CA THR A 470 4.14 -5.18 28.76
C THR A 470 4.20 -3.69 29.08
N ASN A 471 3.55 -2.87 28.28
CA ASN A 471 3.47 -1.44 28.41
C ASN A 471 2.07 -1.06 28.93
N LEU A 472 1.90 -1.09 30.25
CA LEU A 472 0.63 -0.75 30.90
C LEU A 472 0.40 0.77 30.95
N PRO A 473 -0.85 1.21 31.12
CA PRO A 473 -1.17 2.61 31.38
C PRO A 473 -0.40 3.16 32.59
N PRO A 474 -0.09 4.47 32.60
CA PRO A 474 0.72 5.08 33.65
C PRO A 474 0.10 5.02 35.04
N TRP A 475 -1.21 4.85 35.13
CA TRP A 475 -1.95 4.66 36.36
C TRP A 475 -2.64 3.30 36.34
N PRO A 476 -2.47 2.46 37.39
CA PRO A 476 -3.09 1.14 37.45
C PRO A 476 -4.62 1.19 37.24
N LEU A 477 -5.10 0.38 36.33
CA LEU A 477 -6.51 0.20 36.06
C LEU A 477 -6.98 -1.14 36.62
N PRO A 478 -8.25 -1.24 37.06
CA PRO A 478 -9.35 -0.28 36.98
C PRO A 478 -9.43 0.72 38.15
N GLU A 479 -8.53 0.67 39.12
CA GLU A 479 -8.59 1.47 40.36
C GLU A 479 -8.58 2.98 40.05
N ASN A 480 -7.76 3.40 39.13
CA ASN A 480 -7.56 4.80 38.74
C ASN A 480 -8.31 5.21 37.47
N LYS A 481 -9.46 4.62 37.23
CA LYS A 481 -10.25 4.88 36.01
C LYS A 481 -10.75 6.30 35.84
N THR A 482 -10.70 7.11 36.90
CA THR A 482 -11.07 8.52 36.90
C THR A 482 -9.88 9.43 36.64
N GLN A 483 -8.66 8.86 36.52
CA GLN A 483 -7.47 9.61 36.23
C GLN A 483 -7.22 9.71 34.74
N SER A 484 -6.82 10.87 34.26
CA SER A 484 -6.39 11.17 32.91
C SER A 484 -5.20 12.12 32.93
N GLY A 485 -4.41 12.15 31.86
CA GLY A 485 -3.30 13.08 31.77
C GLY A 485 -2.12 12.59 30.98
N VAL A 486 -0.97 13.19 31.24
CA VAL A 486 0.30 12.91 30.60
C VAL A 486 1.33 12.56 31.65
N ARG A 487 1.96 11.42 31.48
CA ARG A 487 3.14 11.03 32.26
C ARG A 487 4.28 10.71 31.30
N THR A 488 5.38 11.44 31.44
CA THR A 488 6.61 11.18 30.68
C THR A 488 7.52 10.22 31.45
N LYS A 489 8.68 9.92 30.93
CA LYS A 489 9.68 9.11 31.60
C LYS A 489 11.06 9.68 31.29
N SER A 490 11.89 9.84 32.31
CA SER A 490 13.27 10.28 32.14
C SER A 490 14.08 9.29 31.30
N THR A 491 15.00 9.78 30.53
CA THR A 491 15.93 9.01 29.66
C THR A 491 17.36 9.51 29.91
N LEU A 492 18.42 8.68 29.92
CA LEU A 492 18.38 7.23 29.72
C LEU A 492 18.20 6.51 31.06
N LYS A 493 17.52 5.36 31.03
CA LYS A 493 17.40 4.43 32.17
C LYS A 493 16.61 4.97 33.36
N GLY A 494 15.71 5.94 33.18
CA GLY A 494 14.81 6.40 34.24
C GLY A 494 13.92 5.25 34.73
N GLY A 495 13.71 5.16 36.04
CA GLY A 495 12.76 4.24 36.66
C GLY A 495 11.31 4.71 36.53
N ALA A 496 10.39 4.01 37.18
CA ALA A 496 8.98 4.38 37.20
C ALA A 496 8.71 5.71 37.92
N ASP A 497 9.56 6.04 38.89
CA ASP A 497 9.43 7.27 39.70
C ASP A 497 10.09 8.49 39.02
N ASN A 498 10.89 8.29 37.98
CA ASN A 498 11.56 9.39 37.26
C ASN A 498 10.70 9.89 36.09
N HIS A 499 9.83 10.86 36.35
CA HIS A 499 8.86 11.32 35.36
C HIS A 499 8.41 12.75 35.57
N ASN A 500 7.99 13.41 34.49
CA ASN A 500 7.12 14.59 34.57
C ASN A 500 5.68 14.15 34.36
N GLU A 501 4.76 14.79 35.11
CA GLU A 501 3.35 14.40 35.07
C GLU A 501 2.42 15.62 35.06
N LEU A 502 1.41 15.57 34.21
CA LEU A 502 0.22 16.38 34.28
C LEU A 502 -0.98 15.44 34.36
N ARG A 503 -1.62 15.37 35.52
CA ARG A 503 -2.72 14.46 35.79
C ARG A 503 -3.95 15.20 36.23
N PHE A 504 -5.10 14.73 35.80
CA PHE A 504 -6.43 15.12 36.27
C PHE A 504 -7.04 13.95 37.03
N GLU A 505 -7.61 14.19 38.21
CA GLU A 505 -8.46 13.26 38.93
C GLU A 505 -9.87 13.84 38.94
N ASP A 506 -10.82 13.11 38.36
CA ASP A 506 -12.21 13.55 38.15
C ASP A 506 -13.20 12.85 39.11
N LYS A 507 -12.68 12.18 40.14
CA LYS A 507 -13.54 11.54 41.15
C LYS A 507 -14.19 12.57 42.03
N ILE A 508 -15.54 12.56 42.05
CA ILE A 508 -16.34 13.51 42.88
C ILE A 508 -15.82 13.54 44.32
N GLY A 509 -15.49 14.74 44.78
CA GLY A 509 -14.94 15.01 46.12
C GLY A 509 -13.47 14.68 46.29
N LYS A 510 -12.78 14.33 45.19
CA LYS A 510 -11.34 14.09 45.13
C LYS A 510 -10.68 14.70 43.90
N GLU A 511 -11.37 15.63 43.26
CA GLU A 511 -10.90 16.28 42.05
C GLU A 511 -9.53 16.93 42.27
N GLN A 512 -8.63 16.71 41.35
CA GLN A 512 -7.25 17.19 41.47
C GLN A 512 -6.63 17.45 40.11
N ILE A 513 -5.90 18.53 39.97
CA ILE A 513 -4.89 18.71 38.93
C ILE A 513 -3.53 18.56 39.58
N TRP A 514 -2.79 17.55 39.14
CA TRP A 514 -1.46 17.28 39.62
C TRP A 514 -0.43 17.64 38.54
N VAL A 515 0.53 18.49 38.92
CA VAL A 515 1.68 18.84 38.06
C VAL A 515 2.95 18.44 38.79
N GLN A 516 3.74 17.61 38.18
CA GLN A 516 5.03 17.16 38.67
C GLN A 516 6.09 17.40 37.65
N ALA A 517 7.18 18.05 38.01
CA ALA A 517 8.44 18.09 37.31
C ALA A 517 9.43 17.18 38.02
N GLU A 518 10.10 16.32 37.28
CA GLU A 518 11.13 15.43 37.83
C GLU A 518 12.32 16.19 38.40
N LYS A 519 12.66 17.30 37.79
CA LYS A 519 13.79 18.12 38.23
C LYS A 519 13.43 19.59 38.27
N ASP A 520 13.34 20.26 37.17
CA ASP A 520 13.14 21.70 37.11
C ASP A 520 11.81 22.03 36.44
N LEU A 521 11.10 23.02 36.97
CA LEU A 521 9.87 23.59 36.39
C LEU A 521 10.09 25.07 36.11
N ASP A 522 10.22 25.42 34.84
CA ASP A 522 10.34 26.78 34.36
C ASP A 522 9.02 27.26 33.77
N THR A 523 8.51 28.39 34.29
CA THR A 523 7.31 29.03 33.75
C THR A 523 7.66 30.42 33.24
N LEU A 524 7.44 30.68 31.95
CA LEU A 524 7.66 31.99 31.32
C LEU A 524 6.34 32.57 30.85
N VAL A 525 5.91 33.65 31.47
CA VAL A 525 4.78 34.48 31.04
C VAL A 525 5.31 35.76 30.43
N LYS A 526 5.04 35.97 29.12
CA LYS A 526 5.59 37.14 28.40
C LYS A 526 4.83 38.45 28.66
N ASN A 527 3.66 38.39 29.17
CA ASN A 527 2.84 39.53 29.53
C ASN A 527 2.36 39.37 30.95
N ASP A 528 1.12 38.99 31.18
CA ASP A 528 0.54 39.00 32.51
C ASP A 528 0.30 37.60 33.04
N GLU A 529 0.52 37.35 34.31
CA GLU A 529 0.11 36.16 35.03
C GLU A 529 -0.96 36.49 36.04
N THR A 530 -2.05 35.73 36.05
CA THR A 530 -3.13 35.87 36.98
C THR A 530 -3.48 34.54 37.62
N ARG A 531 -3.62 34.52 38.96
CA ARG A 531 -3.90 33.29 39.70
C ARG A 531 -4.95 33.52 40.79
N ILE A 532 -6.00 32.72 40.80
CA ILE A 532 -7.03 32.70 41.86
C ILE A 532 -7.13 31.31 42.48
N VAL A 533 -7.07 31.23 43.80
CA VAL A 533 -7.32 30.02 44.56
C VAL A 533 -8.46 30.30 45.53
N LYS A 534 -9.57 29.57 45.41
CA LYS A 534 -10.79 29.83 46.20
C LYS A 534 -10.75 29.27 47.60
N HIS A 535 -9.90 28.33 47.87
CA HIS A 535 -9.77 27.71 49.18
C HIS A 535 -8.32 27.81 49.66
N ASP A 536 -7.61 26.73 49.81
CA ASP A 536 -6.27 26.74 50.39
C ASP A 536 -5.17 26.78 49.35
N ARG A 537 -4.10 27.45 49.66
CA ARG A 537 -2.81 27.37 48.93
C ARG A 537 -1.67 27.08 49.89
N THR A 538 -0.95 26.00 49.61
CA THR A 538 0.28 25.66 50.32
C THR A 538 1.47 25.77 49.38
N THR A 539 2.55 26.41 49.84
CA THR A 539 3.84 26.46 49.15
C THR A 539 4.94 25.98 50.09
N THR A 540 5.69 24.98 49.70
CA THR A 540 6.84 24.47 50.44
C THR A 540 8.09 24.59 49.57
N ILE A 541 9.05 25.35 50.06
CA ILE A 541 10.34 25.52 49.41
C ILE A 541 11.39 24.96 50.38
N HIS A 542 12.10 23.93 49.95
CA HIS A 542 13.08 23.28 50.80
C HIS A 542 14.38 24.07 50.94
N ASN A 543 14.66 24.97 49.99
CA ASN A 543 15.90 25.70 49.99
C ASN A 543 15.68 27.21 49.90
N HIS A 544 15.62 27.80 48.71
CA HIS A 544 15.51 29.25 48.56
C HIS A 544 14.31 29.63 47.69
N GLU A 545 13.62 30.69 48.09
CA GLU A 545 12.65 31.40 47.25
C GLU A 545 13.18 32.82 46.98
N THR A 546 13.16 33.22 45.70
CA THR A 546 13.53 34.56 45.29
C THR A 546 12.40 35.17 44.49
N LYS A 547 11.93 36.33 44.89
CA LYS A 547 10.96 37.12 44.15
C LYS A 547 11.53 38.47 43.79
N THR A 548 11.50 38.83 42.48
CA THR A 548 12.00 40.10 41.98
C THR A 548 10.96 40.81 41.15
N VAL A 549 10.57 42.01 41.55
CA VAL A 549 9.75 42.94 40.76
C VAL A 549 10.70 43.95 40.12
N LYS A 550 10.98 43.83 38.83
CA LYS A 550 11.94 44.70 38.13
C LYS A 550 11.40 46.11 37.88
N LYS A 551 10.10 46.25 37.69
CA LYS A 551 9.48 47.54 37.32
C LYS A 551 7.99 47.54 37.72
N GLY A 552 7.58 48.46 38.48
CA GLY A 552 6.19 48.55 38.97
C GLY A 552 6.09 48.25 40.45
N ASN A 553 4.87 48.04 40.93
CA ASN A 553 4.56 47.90 42.35
C ASN A 553 4.20 46.49 42.75
N GLU A 554 4.55 46.12 43.96
CA GLU A 554 3.98 44.93 44.61
C GLU A 554 2.99 45.38 45.69
N THR A 555 1.75 44.92 45.61
CA THR A 555 0.71 45.24 46.59
C THR A 555 0.20 43.96 47.21
N HIS A 556 0.10 43.93 48.53
CA HIS A 556 -0.46 42.82 49.30
C HIS A 556 -1.65 43.30 50.12
N MET A 557 -2.85 42.75 49.87
CA MET A 557 -4.05 43.11 50.58
C MET A 557 -4.75 41.85 51.14
N ILE A 558 -5.22 41.96 52.38
CA ILE A 558 -6.01 40.93 53.04
C ILE A 558 -7.32 41.56 53.52
N GLU A 559 -8.41 41.19 52.86
CA GLU A 559 -9.71 41.77 53.14
C GLU A 559 -10.30 41.34 54.51
N LYS A 560 -10.17 40.07 54.83
CA LYS A 560 -10.63 39.46 56.05
C LYS A 560 -9.66 38.44 56.56
N GLY A 561 -9.26 38.52 57.76
CA GLY A 561 -8.33 37.57 58.35
C GLY A 561 -7.02 38.22 58.77
N TRP A 562 -6.03 37.46 59.03
CA TRP A 562 -4.72 37.95 59.47
C TRP A 562 -3.56 37.28 58.63
N GLN A 563 -2.46 37.99 58.62
CA GLN A 563 -1.24 37.45 58.05
C GLN A 563 -0.29 36.96 59.13
N HIS A 564 0.13 35.76 59.13
CA HIS A 564 1.14 35.24 60.02
C HIS A 564 2.42 34.90 59.18
N ILE A 565 3.50 35.55 59.58
CA ILE A 565 4.81 35.30 59.01
C ILE A 565 5.69 34.79 60.13
N THR A 566 6.18 33.58 60.00
CA THR A 566 7.09 32.97 60.95
C THR A 566 8.43 32.66 60.27
N VAL A 567 9.47 33.24 60.79
CA VAL A 567 10.86 32.88 60.43
C VAL A 567 11.45 32.24 61.67
N LYS A 568 11.72 30.94 61.63
CA LYS A 568 12.15 30.21 62.83
C LYS A 568 13.57 30.35 63.18
N ASP A 569 14.48 30.32 62.24
CA ASP A 569 15.93 30.17 62.52
C ASP A 569 16.79 31.30 61.94
N ASN A 570 16.21 32.25 61.19
CA ASN A 570 16.95 33.34 60.58
C ASN A 570 16.14 34.61 60.49
N GLU A 571 16.77 35.73 60.15
CA GLU A 571 16.18 37.05 60.04
C GLU A 571 15.24 37.18 58.83
N ARG A 572 14.20 37.96 59.01
CA ARG A 572 13.40 38.53 57.94
C ARG A 572 13.88 39.94 57.65
N THR A 573 14.47 40.17 56.48
CA THR A 573 14.85 41.50 56.05
C THR A 573 13.82 42.07 55.08
N LEU A 574 13.32 43.26 55.37
CA LEU A 574 12.49 44.05 54.45
C LEU A 574 13.31 45.28 54.07
N HIS A 575 13.68 45.38 52.78
CA HIS A 575 14.41 46.55 52.28
C HIS A 575 13.52 47.30 51.28
N VAL A 576 13.23 48.58 51.56
CA VAL A 576 12.44 49.45 50.72
C VAL A 576 13.21 50.73 50.48
N GLU A 577 13.60 50.99 49.22
CA GLU A 577 14.45 52.17 48.92
C GLU A 577 13.69 53.51 48.92
N LYS A 578 12.38 53.48 48.78
CA LYS A 578 11.55 54.68 48.80
C LYS A 578 10.43 54.54 49.83
N ASP A 579 9.23 54.72 49.46
CA ASP A 579 8.12 54.78 50.40
C ASP A 579 7.57 53.41 50.74
N HIS A 580 7.60 53.05 52.00
CA HIS A 580 6.90 51.87 52.49
C HIS A 580 5.72 52.38 53.33
N THR A 581 4.51 52.22 52.87
CA THR A 581 3.33 52.60 53.56
C THR A 581 2.55 51.41 54.10
N VAL A 582 2.41 51.28 55.39
CA VAL A 582 1.55 50.28 56.00
C VAL A 582 0.42 51.02 56.64
N THR A 583 -0.80 50.85 56.17
CA THR A 583 -1.98 51.48 56.79
C THR A 583 -2.88 50.40 57.36
N VAL A 584 -3.05 50.44 58.67
CA VAL A 584 -3.95 49.55 59.37
C VAL A 584 -5.02 50.46 60.00
N ASN A 585 -6.24 50.42 59.46
CA ASN A 585 -7.38 51.18 60.01
C ASN A 585 -8.23 50.26 60.89
N GLY A 586 -7.99 50.28 62.15
CA GLY A 586 -8.73 49.47 63.08
C GLY A 586 -8.03 48.17 63.49
N ASN A 587 -8.78 47.27 64.07
CA ASN A 587 -8.26 45.99 64.56
C ASN A 587 -7.99 45.04 63.40
N GLU A 588 -6.92 45.25 62.75
CA GLU A 588 -6.54 44.35 61.68
C GLU A 588 -5.74 43.20 62.26
N THR A 589 -6.38 42.06 62.34
CA THR A 589 -5.73 40.81 62.63
C THR A 589 -5.77 40.02 61.32
N VAL A 590 -4.68 40.00 60.68
CA VAL A 590 -4.57 39.21 59.42
C VAL A 590 -4.37 37.76 59.81
N THR A 591 -5.45 37.03 59.93
CA THR A 591 -5.42 35.60 60.22
C THR A 591 -5.92 34.86 59.01
N VAL A 592 -5.07 34.05 58.38
CA VAL A 592 -5.53 33.14 57.38
C VAL A 592 -5.73 31.77 58.03
N ALA A 593 -6.91 31.58 58.53
CA ALA A 593 -7.26 30.33 59.20
C ALA A 593 -7.66 29.25 58.20
N MET A 594 -8.19 29.61 57.02
CA MET A 594 -8.73 28.62 56.11
C MET A 594 -8.24 28.82 54.69
N ASP A 595 -8.48 29.90 54.00
CA ASP A 595 -8.30 30.00 52.57
C ASP A 595 -7.43 31.18 52.16
N ARG A 596 -6.44 30.98 51.31
CA ARG A 596 -5.69 32.04 50.70
C ARG A 596 -6.06 32.23 49.24
N LYS A 597 -6.56 33.36 48.87
CA LYS A 597 -6.90 33.77 47.53
C LYS A 597 -5.82 34.67 46.98
N VAL A 598 -5.18 34.29 45.91
CA VAL A 598 -4.26 35.18 45.21
C VAL A 598 -4.96 35.70 43.96
N THR A 599 -5.12 37.02 43.91
CA THR A 599 -5.74 37.68 42.77
C THR A 599 -4.68 38.55 42.12
N VAL A 600 -4.33 38.27 40.91
CA VAL A 600 -3.48 39.14 40.11
C VAL A 600 -4.38 40.13 39.39
N LEU A 601 -4.07 41.40 39.63
CA LEU A 601 -4.96 42.47 39.26
C LEU A 601 -5.24 42.58 37.78
N GLN A 602 -6.17 43.30 37.49
CA GLN A 602 -6.65 43.95 36.29
C GLN A 602 -7.46 43.11 35.34
N ASN A 603 -6.95 42.05 34.77
CA ASN A 603 -7.67 41.43 33.67
C ASN A 603 -8.51 40.25 34.05
N GLN A 604 -8.41 39.89 35.34
CA GLN A 604 -8.85 38.62 35.67
C GLN A 604 -10.15 38.50 36.37
N ILE A 605 -10.41 39.43 37.20
CA ILE A 605 -11.50 39.31 38.14
C ILE A 605 -12.83 39.04 37.46
N HIS A 606 -13.02 39.59 36.30
CA HIS A 606 -14.28 39.39 35.59
C HIS A 606 -14.35 38.15 34.75
N THR A 607 -13.23 37.76 34.20
CA THR A 607 -13.22 36.66 33.23
C THR A 607 -13.13 35.32 33.93
N ILE A 608 -12.29 35.25 34.99
CA ILE A 608 -11.97 33.94 35.59
C ILE A 608 -12.84 33.69 36.82
N THR A 609 -13.13 34.73 37.64
CA THR A 609 -13.91 34.54 38.86
C THR A 609 -15.41 34.27 38.63
N LYS A 610 -16.01 34.82 37.58
CA LYS A 610 -17.40 34.50 37.23
C LYS A 610 -17.53 33.33 36.27
N ASN A 611 -16.57 33.16 35.40
CA ASN A 611 -16.69 32.17 34.34
C ASN A 611 -15.85 30.93 34.58
N ASN A 612 -14.91 30.98 35.51
CA ASN A 612 -14.15 29.81 35.90
C ASN A 612 -14.73 29.18 37.17
N THR A 613 -16.02 29.12 37.24
CA THR A 613 -16.62 28.07 38.03
C THR A 613 -16.46 26.80 37.22
N VAL A 614 -15.24 26.34 37.14
CA VAL A 614 -15.03 24.95 36.90
C VAL A 614 -15.32 24.25 38.22
N LYS A 615 -16.56 24.31 38.59
CA LYS A 615 -17.10 23.40 39.55
C LYS A 615 -17.37 22.14 38.72
N ILE A 616 -16.43 21.26 38.76
CA ILE A 616 -16.63 19.96 38.15
C ILE A 616 -17.24 19.03 39.16
N ASP A 617 -18.48 19.37 39.60
CA ASP A 617 -19.31 18.44 40.36
C ASP A 617 -20.16 17.57 39.40
N GLY A 618 -19.65 17.24 38.25
CA GLY A 618 -20.39 16.35 37.40
C GLY A 618 -20.46 16.70 35.93
N GLU A 619 -20.57 17.94 35.52
CA GLU A 619 -20.59 18.29 34.10
C GLU A 619 -19.55 19.33 33.74
N GLN A 620 -18.69 19.02 32.78
CA GLN A 620 -17.93 20.03 32.05
C GLN A 620 -18.60 20.22 30.68
N LYS A 621 -19.21 21.38 30.49
CA LYS A 621 -19.77 21.74 29.20
C LYS A 621 -18.94 22.86 28.57
N SER A 622 -18.28 22.56 27.46
CA SER A 622 -17.62 23.57 26.65
C SER A 622 -18.48 23.87 25.45
N THR A 623 -18.80 25.13 25.21
CA THR A 623 -19.48 25.55 23.97
C THR A 623 -18.62 26.61 23.32
N ILE A 624 -18.10 26.33 22.17
CA ILE A 624 -17.31 27.22 21.36
C ILE A 624 -18.17 27.64 20.16
N THR A 625 -18.32 28.96 19.96
CA THR A 625 -19.28 29.51 18.99
C THR A 625 -18.75 29.55 17.56
N GLU A 626 -17.45 29.53 17.35
CA GLU A 626 -16.89 29.58 16.01
C GLU A 626 -16.17 28.29 15.64
N ASP A 627 -15.17 27.87 16.36
CA ASP A 627 -14.49 26.59 16.11
C ASP A 627 -14.22 25.86 17.41
N ASP A 628 -14.78 24.67 17.59
CA ASP A 628 -14.41 23.80 18.69
C ASP A 628 -13.35 22.82 18.21
N SER A 629 -12.13 23.06 18.62
CA SER A 629 -11.06 22.09 18.45
C SER A 629 -10.61 21.57 19.80
N THR A 630 -11.13 20.45 20.18
CA THR A 630 -10.60 19.74 21.33
C THR A 630 -9.41 18.91 20.87
N THR A 631 -8.22 19.36 21.21
CA THR A 631 -7.00 18.63 20.94
C THR A 631 -6.58 17.88 22.19
N VAL A 632 -6.63 16.60 22.14
CA VAL A 632 -6.01 15.74 23.15
C VAL A 632 -4.64 15.37 22.64
N SER A 633 -3.66 16.04 23.14
CA SER A 633 -2.27 15.93 22.69
C SER A 633 -1.63 14.62 23.08
N GLN A 634 -2.08 14.01 24.14
CA GLN A 634 -1.62 12.72 24.62
C GLN A 634 -2.62 12.03 25.51
N GLY A 635 -2.76 10.76 25.33
CA GLY A 635 -3.67 9.93 26.10
C GLY A 635 -4.96 9.63 25.36
N ASN A 636 -5.76 8.80 25.95
CA ASN A 636 -7.02 8.36 25.35
C ASN A 636 -8.11 9.41 25.58
N SER A 637 -8.77 9.84 24.51
CA SER A 637 -10.09 10.45 24.62
C SER A 637 -11.11 9.32 24.67
N LYS A 638 -11.75 9.13 25.81
CA LYS A 638 -12.79 8.12 25.97
C LYS A 638 -14.15 8.81 26.08
N LEU A 639 -15.01 8.54 25.13
CA LEU A 639 -16.42 8.88 25.23
C LEU A 639 -17.18 7.61 25.62
N GLU A 640 -17.71 7.59 26.86
CA GLU A 640 -18.48 6.48 27.37
C GLU A 640 -19.87 6.94 27.78
N VAL A 641 -20.89 6.40 27.14
CA VAL A 641 -22.29 6.59 27.52
C VAL A 641 -22.81 5.30 28.14
N LYS A 642 -23.01 5.30 29.46
CA LYS A 642 -23.47 4.09 30.18
C LYS A 642 -24.94 3.73 29.90
N LYS A 643 -25.77 4.72 29.60
CA LYS A 643 -27.18 4.53 29.20
C LYS A 643 -27.54 5.59 28.17
N GLY A 644 -27.94 5.20 26.97
CA GLY A 644 -28.33 6.09 25.89
C GLY A 644 -27.48 5.91 24.65
N ASN A 645 -27.65 6.77 23.68
CA ASN A 645 -26.98 6.71 22.40
C ASN A 645 -25.83 7.71 22.30
N ILE A 646 -24.86 7.43 21.48
CA ILE A 646 -23.89 8.41 20.98
C ILE A 646 -24.33 8.75 19.57
N ASP A 647 -24.86 9.93 19.37
CA ASP A 647 -25.23 10.41 18.04
C ASP A 647 -24.14 11.36 17.53
N VAL A 648 -23.49 10.99 16.46
CA VAL A 648 -22.54 11.84 15.75
C VAL A 648 -23.20 12.25 14.43
N LYS A 649 -23.56 13.53 14.31
CA LYS A 649 -24.28 14.04 13.16
C LYS A 649 -23.60 15.27 12.57
N ALA A 650 -23.23 15.23 11.31
CA ALA A 650 -22.93 16.41 10.51
C ALA A 650 -24.18 16.76 9.68
N ALA A 651 -24.76 17.94 9.91
CA ALA A 651 -25.98 18.37 9.18
C ALA A 651 -25.64 18.76 7.73
N MET A 652 -24.47 19.36 7.51
CA MET A 652 -23.93 19.70 6.20
C MET A 652 -22.42 19.48 6.22
N GLY A 653 -21.95 18.42 5.64
CA GLY A 653 -20.53 18.06 5.59
C GLY A 653 -20.26 16.60 5.93
N ASN A 654 -19.03 16.25 6.03
CA ASN A 654 -18.60 14.87 6.24
C ASN A 654 -18.31 14.58 7.71
N ILE A 655 -18.68 13.41 8.18
CA ILE A 655 -18.13 12.85 9.41
C ILE A 655 -16.95 11.99 9.00
N THR A 656 -15.75 12.46 9.32
CA THR A 656 -14.54 11.69 9.08
C THR A 656 -14.07 11.12 10.40
N VAL A 657 -14.12 9.81 10.54
CA VAL A 657 -13.49 9.10 11.63
C VAL A 657 -12.16 8.57 11.11
N LYS A 658 -11.08 9.21 11.53
CA LYS A 658 -9.75 8.87 11.08
C LYS A 658 -8.92 8.46 12.29
N ALA A 659 -8.49 7.26 12.31
CA ALA A 659 -7.41 6.83 13.17
C ALA A 659 -6.15 6.92 12.32
N ASP A 660 -5.38 7.99 12.47
CA ASP A 660 -4.16 8.18 11.68
C ASP A 660 -3.03 7.27 12.11
N MET A 661 -3.12 6.51 13.18
CA MET A 661 -2.19 5.50 13.64
C MET A 661 -2.81 4.50 14.59
N GLY A 662 -4.05 4.19 14.35
CA GLY A 662 -4.73 3.28 15.21
C GLY A 662 -5.63 2.33 14.44
N SER A 663 -6.34 1.45 15.10
CA SER A 663 -7.46 0.76 14.53
C SER A 663 -8.76 1.51 14.82
N ILE A 664 -9.67 1.47 13.88
CA ILE A 664 -11.06 1.74 14.15
C ILE A 664 -11.71 0.37 14.36
N THR A 665 -12.05 0.04 15.59
CA THR A 665 -12.84 -1.15 15.90
C THR A 665 -14.28 -0.74 16.08
N LEU A 666 -15.15 -1.24 15.21
CA LEU A 666 -16.58 -1.12 15.37
C LEU A 666 -17.11 -2.43 15.95
N GLN A 667 -17.62 -2.40 17.17
CA GLN A 667 -18.22 -3.56 17.82
C GLN A 667 -19.64 -3.23 18.28
N ALA A 668 -20.57 -4.05 17.92
CA ALA A 668 -21.94 -3.96 18.39
C ALA A 668 -22.43 -5.33 18.84
N MET A 669 -23.23 -5.38 19.91
CA MET A 669 -23.86 -6.64 20.35
C MET A 669 -25.01 -7.08 19.42
N GLN A 670 -25.64 -6.16 18.72
CA GLN A 670 -26.79 -6.48 17.88
C GLN A 670 -26.48 -6.29 16.39
N LYS A 671 -25.97 -5.12 16.03
CA LYS A 671 -25.80 -4.81 14.61
C LYS A 671 -24.76 -3.72 14.36
N ILE A 672 -23.93 -3.90 13.34
CA ILE A 672 -23.15 -2.85 12.70
C ILE A 672 -23.71 -2.66 11.31
N GLU A 673 -24.10 -1.44 10.97
CA GLU A 673 -24.61 -1.11 9.65
C GLU A 673 -23.80 0.04 9.03
N LEU A 674 -23.19 -0.22 7.88
CA LEU A 674 -22.58 0.81 7.03
C LEU A 674 -23.53 1.02 5.85
N LYS A 675 -24.10 2.22 5.73
CA LYS A 675 -25.14 2.49 4.74
C LYS A 675 -24.86 3.76 3.94
N VAL A 676 -24.97 3.65 2.62
CA VAL A 676 -24.94 4.78 1.69
C VAL A 676 -26.08 4.61 0.69
N GLY A 677 -27.12 5.43 0.82
CA GLY A 677 -28.34 5.29 0.01
C GLY A 677 -28.96 3.90 0.15
N ALA A 678 -29.04 3.15 -0.95
CA ALA A 678 -29.58 1.80 -0.98
C ALA A 678 -28.54 0.69 -0.69
N ASN A 679 -27.24 1.04 -0.64
CA ASN A 679 -26.16 0.09 -0.41
C ASN A 679 -25.85 -0.03 1.08
N SER A 680 -25.59 -1.23 1.55
CA SER A 680 -25.25 -1.46 2.96
C SER A 680 -24.35 -2.69 3.17
N ILE A 681 -23.56 -2.62 4.23
CA ILE A 681 -22.92 -3.77 4.85
C ILE A 681 -23.47 -3.86 6.27
N VAL A 682 -24.11 -4.94 6.58
CA VAL A 682 -24.70 -5.21 7.89
C VAL A 682 -24.01 -6.42 8.49
N ILE A 683 -23.50 -6.26 9.68
CA ILE A 683 -22.95 -7.34 10.51
C ILE A 683 -23.85 -7.46 11.73
N ASP A 684 -24.49 -8.59 11.91
CA ASP A 684 -25.33 -8.86 13.06
C ASP A 684 -25.12 -10.29 13.59
N GLN A 685 -25.95 -10.70 14.54
CA GLN A 685 -25.86 -12.02 15.15
C GLN A 685 -26.11 -13.18 14.17
N THR A 686 -26.70 -12.93 13.02
CA THR A 686 -26.98 -13.94 11.99
C THR A 686 -25.87 -14.04 10.95
N GLY A 687 -25.01 -13.04 10.86
CA GLY A 687 -23.89 -13.05 9.93
C GLY A 687 -23.56 -11.70 9.30
N VAL A 688 -22.98 -11.74 8.12
CA VAL A 688 -22.62 -10.55 7.34
C VAL A 688 -23.47 -10.51 6.07
N THR A 689 -24.25 -9.47 5.92
CA THR A 689 -25.06 -9.20 4.72
C THR A 689 -24.50 -8.01 3.96
N ILE A 690 -24.16 -8.22 2.70
CA ILE A 690 -23.71 -7.15 1.80
C ILE A 690 -24.80 -6.94 0.74
N LYS A 691 -25.36 -5.74 0.70
CA LYS A 691 -26.37 -5.33 -0.25
C LYS A 691 -25.87 -4.13 -1.04
N GLY A 692 -25.86 -4.23 -2.34
CA GLY A 692 -25.46 -3.14 -3.23
C GLY A 692 -26.03 -3.32 -4.62
N ILE A 693 -26.17 -2.22 -5.35
CA ILE A 693 -26.53 -2.25 -6.78
C ILE A 693 -25.52 -3.09 -7.55
N MET A 694 -24.27 -3.04 -7.14
CA MET A 694 -23.20 -3.92 -7.61
C MET A 694 -22.32 -4.30 -6.42
N VAL A 695 -22.05 -5.58 -6.26
CA VAL A 695 -21.06 -6.08 -5.30
C VAL A 695 -19.94 -6.74 -6.09
N LYS A 696 -18.74 -6.17 -6.01
CA LYS A 696 -17.55 -6.71 -6.66
C LYS A 696 -16.63 -7.30 -5.60
N VAL A 697 -16.29 -8.56 -5.77
CA VAL A 697 -15.33 -9.26 -4.90
C VAL A 697 -14.18 -9.73 -5.78
N GLU A 698 -13.01 -9.17 -5.56
CA GLU A 698 -11.80 -9.49 -6.31
C GLU A 698 -10.71 -10.01 -5.38
N GLY A 699 -10.12 -11.13 -5.75
CA GLY A 699 -8.94 -11.67 -5.10
C GLY A 699 -7.81 -11.83 -6.12
N THR A 700 -6.66 -11.30 -5.82
CA THR A 700 -5.48 -11.38 -6.71
C THR A 700 -4.90 -12.78 -6.85
N ALA A 701 -5.06 -13.62 -5.83
CA ALA A 701 -4.62 -15.02 -5.86
C ALA A 701 -5.80 -15.98 -5.78
N MET A 702 -6.73 -15.73 -4.89
CA MET A 702 -7.87 -16.61 -4.69
C MET A 702 -9.01 -15.87 -3.98
N VAL A 703 -10.24 -16.14 -4.39
CA VAL A 703 -11.45 -15.88 -3.60
C VAL A 703 -12.02 -17.23 -3.19
N GLN A 704 -12.00 -17.53 -1.91
CA GLN A 704 -12.54 -18.76 -1.37
C GLN A 704 -13.85 -18.49 -0.63
N ILE A 705 -14.92 -19.15 -1.04
CA ILE A 705 -16.20 -19.16 -0.33
C ILE A 705 -16.42 -20.57 0.20
N LYS A 706 -16.40 -20.72 1.53
CA LYS A 706 -16.58 -22.01 2.19
C LYS A 706 -17.71 -21.92 3.21
N ALA A 707 -18.73 -22.68 3.02
CA ALA A 707 -19.82 -22.84 3.95
C ALA A 707 -20.37 -24.28 3.83
N PRO A 708 -21.09 -24.79 4.83
CA PRO A 708 -21.83 -26.06 4.68
C PRO A 708 -22.75 -26.04 3.47
N MET A 709 -23.29 -24.89 3.13
CA MET A 709 -24.03 -24.64 1.91
C MET A 709 -23.67 -23.24 1.36
N THR A 710 -23.30 -23.18 0.09
CA THR A 710 -23.09 -21.93 -0.63
C THR A 710 -24.14 -21.83 -1.74
N GLN A 711 -24.95 -20.78 -1.71
CA GLN A 711 -25.99 -20.54 -2.71
C GLN A 711 -25.64 -19.27 -3.50
N VAL A 712 -25.66 -19.37 -4.81
CA VAL A 712 -25.49 -18.24 -5.72
C VAL A 712 -26.73 -18.17 -6.61
N ASN A 713 -27.54 -17.12 -6.44
CA ASN A 713 -28.72 -16.87 -7.19
C ASN A 713 -28.57 -15.61 -8.05
N GLY A 714 -28.94 -15.67 -9.28
CA GLY A 714 -29.03 -14.52 -10.17
C GLY A 714 -30.41 -14.50 -10.83
N ASP A 715 -31.15 -13.42 -10.67
CA ASP A 715 -32.52 -13.30 -11.21
C ASP A 715 -32.58 -13.35 -12.75
N ALA A 716 -31.50 -12.86 -13.39
CA ALA A 716 -31.38 -12.87 -14.85
C ALA A 716 -30.28 -13.83 -15.34
N MET A 717 -29.13 -13.82 -14.69
CA MET A 717 -28.01 -14.65 -15.12
C MET A 717 -26.98 -14.81 -14.00
N VAL A 718 -26.43 -16.00 -13.85
CA VAL A 718 -25.21 -16.26 -13.12
C VAL A 718 -24.16 -16.65 -14.14
N MET A 719 -23.09 -15.84 -14.26
CA MET A 719 -21.97 -16.10 -15.16
C MET A 719 -20.73 -16.49 -14.38
N ILE A 720 -20.24 -17.69 -14.58
CA ILE A 720 -19.00 -18.18 -14.01
C ILE A 720 -18.02 -18.36 -15.16
N LYS A 721 -16.90 -17.59 -15.13
CA LYS A 721 -15.84 -17.70 -16.11
C LYS A 721 -14.55 -18.08 -15.43
N GLY A 722 -13.91 -19.09 -15.90
CA GLY A 722 -12.61 -19.54 -15.42
C GLY A 722 -11.92 -20.39 -16.48
N GLY A 723 -10.61 -20.48 -16.43
CA GLY A 723 -9.87 -21.43 -17.29
C GLY A 723 -10.31 -22.87 -17.06
N ILE A 724 -10.68 -23.17 -15.83
CA ILE A 724 -11.36 -24.42 -15.44
C ILE A 724 -12.44 -24.03 -14.44
N THR A 725 -13.67 -24.43 -14.68
CA THR A 725 -14.78 -24.34 -13.73
C THR A 725 -15.18 -25.77 -13.34
N MET A 726 -15.02 -26.12 -12.07
CA MET A 726 -15.50 -27.40 -11.54
C MET A 726 -16.75 -27.14 -10.69
N ILE A 727 -17.82 -27.84 -11.00
CA ILE A 727 -19.06 -27.84 -10.22
C ILE A 727 -19.32 -29.30 -9.84
N ASN A 728 -19.28 -29.57 -8.55
CA ASN A 728 -19.55 -30.92 -8.01
C ASN A 728 -21.03 -31.11 -7.84
#